data_5ddfcfcc512316df6f987fc1b50bf8db
#
_entry.id   5ddfcfcc512316df6f987fc1b50bf8db
#
_cell.length_a   1.000
_cell.length_b   1.000
_cell.length_c   1.000
_cell.angle_alpha   90.00
_cell.angle_beta   90.00
_cell.angle_gamma   90.00
#
_symmetry.space_group_name_H-M   'P 1'
#
loop_
_entity.id
_entity.type
_entity.pdbx_description
1 polymer ?
#
loop_
_entity_poly.entity_id
_entity_poly.type
_entity_poly.pdbx_seq_one_letter_code
_entity_poly.pdbx_strand_id
1 'polypeptide(L)'
;LRRERLNSAFQFVYMKELLTGFLFFIVIGIPGVKAQDAPGTIRGFVYDKASGEPILFTNVFIKGTTFGASTDVNGFFSITRVPAGTYTLMSTYLGYDTASVKVVLRPGGIVNEKLFLNKSSIQLNAIEVSAEKQEQLTSVKVSVETVTPKQITQIVSVGGDADIAQYLQVLPGVVFTGDQGGQLYIRGGSPVQNKVLLDGMIIYNPFHSIGLFSVFETDIIKNAEVHTGGYNSNHGGRISAVMDVTTRDGNQKRLTGKVGASPFMSRIVLEGPLARPKDKDKLAPTFVIAGKSSYLNRTSPILYSYADSNGLPFSFNDIYAKTTFKSKNGSKLSLFGFNFRDRVNFRQIADIGWNSLGLGANFVLIPEGSTSLISGTLAYSDYQATQKEADGAPRESGITGFNGNINITQFMGENEVVYGVDVVGFGTNFQFSNPSGLILSQDANTTELAGYVKYKYLTDKMVLEPGFRIHAYSSLGEISLEPRLGAKYNLTKDIRLKFAGGLYSQNLISAQSDRDIVNLFYGFLSGPDNLPRTFDGQPVTSKLQKARHAIGGVELDFGKYFEFNAEAYIKDFNQLTNINRDKIYADIEEFDDKPDFLKKDYIVERGQAYGFDFRLKYDRKRFYFWATYSWTYVDRFDGIRTYNPSFDRRHNINLVSTYTFGENLNWELSGRWNFGSGFPFTQTQGFYPNITFNGVNTDFLSQNGSLGIVYGEFNQGRLPTYHRLDVSLKHTWAISDRSELDFNFSLSNMYNRENIFYFDRVRFTRVNQLPILPSLGVTLSF
;
A
#
# COMPACT_ATOMS: atom_id res chain seq x y z
N LEU A 1 -37.93 -23.50 9.12
CA LEU A 1 -37.96 -23.62 7.63
C LEU A 1 -38.98 -22.69 6.93
N ARG A 2 -40.12 -22.32 7.53
CA ARG A 2 -41.12 -21.40 6.93
C ARG A 2 -40.84 -19.93 7.23
N ARG A 3 -40.16 -19.59 8.35
CA ARG A 3 -39.74 -18.22 8.69
C ARG A 3 -38.47 -17.79 7.96
N GLU A 4 -37.56 -18.69 7.65
CA GLU A 4 -36.32 -18.38 6.90
C GLU A 4 -36.59 -18.07 5.42
N ARG A 5 -37.60 -18.72 4.79
CA ARG A 5 -38.00 -18.39 3.40
C ARG A 5 -38.70 -17.07 3.25
N LEU A 6 -39.37 -16.54 4.28
CA LEU A 6 -40.00 -15.21 4.26
C LEU A 6 -38.96 -14.07 4.41
N ASN A 7 -37.89 -14.29 5.20
CA ASN A 7 -36.81 -13.29 5.33
C ASN A 7 -35.96 -13.17 4.05
N SER A 8 -35.70 -14.26 3.33
CA SER A 8 -34.94 -14.22 2.08
C SER A 8 -35.72 -13.55 0.94
N ALA A 9 -37.05 -13.72 0.88
CA ALA A 9 -37.92 -13.06 -0.12
C ALA A 9 -38.05 -11.56 0.16
N PHE A 10 -38.10 -11.12 1.41
CA PHE A 10 -38.15 -9.71 1.78
C PHE A 10 -36.83 -8.98 1.48
N GLN A 11 -35.68 -9.62 1.67
CA GLN A 11 -34.38 -9.07 1.32
C GLN A 11 -34.20 -8.89 -0.20
N PHE A 12 -34.72 -9.82 -1.01
CA PHE A 12 -34.64 -9.71 -2.48
C PHE A 12 -35.51 -8.59 -3.05
N VAL A 13 -36.66 -8.30 -2.44
CA VAL A 13 -37.55 -7.22 -2.88
C VAL A 13 -36.96 -5.84 -2.56
N TYR A 14 -36.40 -5.65 -1.37
CA TYR A 14 -35.72 -4.40 -1.00
C TYR A 14 -34.46 -4.13 -1.83
N MET A 15 -33.73 -5.16 -2.19
CA MET A 15 -32.53 -5.03 -3.03
C MET A 15 -32.87 -4.66 -4.47
N LYS A 16 -34.02 -5.14 -4.99
CA LYS A 16 -34.52 -4.81 -6.32
C LYS A 16 -35.00 -3.36 -6.40
N GLU A 17 -35.65 -2.86 -5.36
CA GLU A 17 -36.12 -1.46 -5.29
C GLU A 17 -34.93 -0.48 -5.08
N LEU A 18 -33.91 -0.86 -4.30
CA LEU A 18 -32.69 -0.07 -4.16
C LEU A 18 -31.89 0.01 -5.46
N LEU A 19 -31.74 -1.11 -6.19
CA LEU A 19 -31.10 -1.12 -7.51
C LEU A 19 -31.90 -0.31 -8.55
N THR A 20 -33.22 -0.39 -8.51
CA THR A 20 -34.08 0.37 -9.41
C THR A 20 -34.11 1.85 -9.08
N GLY A 21 -34.05 2.21 -7.80
CA GLY A 21 -33.90 3.60 -7.34
C GLY A 21 -32.52 4.20 -7.70
N PHE A 22 -31.48 3.42 -7.65
CA PHE A 22 -30.13 3.84 -8.05
C PHE A 22 -29.99 4.01 -9.57
N LEU A 23 -30.65 3.16 -10.37
CA LEU A 23 -30.73 3.31 -11.84
C LEU A 23 -31.59 4.52 -12.27
N PHE A 24 -32.59 4.92 -11.47
CA PHE A 24 -33.46 6.07 -11.78
C PHE A 24 -32.75 7.43 -11.53
N PHE A 25 -31.71 7.48 -10.64
CA PHE A 25 -30.94 8.69 -10.40
C PHE A 25 -29.96 9.02 -11.54
N ILE A 26 -29.71 8.09 -12.47
CA ILE A 26 -28.78 8.25 -13.61
C ILE A 26 -29.44 8.99 -14.80
N VAL A 27 -30.76 9.21 -14.79
CA VAL A 27 -31.51 9.85 -15.89
C VAL A 27 -32.08 11.20 -15.46
N ILE A 28 -31.28 12.11 -14.90
CA ILE A 28 -31.69 13.52 -14.78
C ILE A 28 -31.19 14.26 -16.00
N GLY A 29 -32.17 14.69 -16.81
CA GLY A 29 -31.97 15.30 -18.11
C GLY A 29 -31.07 16.53 -18.11
N ILE A 30 -30.17 16.56 -19.09
CA ILE A 30 -29.30 17.69 -19.42
C ILE A 30 -30.18 18.69 -20.22
N PRO A 31 -30.31 19.97 -19.79
CA PRO A 31 -30.98 20.98 -20.58
C PRO A 31 -30.21 21.27 -21.87
N GLY A 32 -30.88 21.23 -23.01
CA GLY A 32 -30.26 21.50 -24.33
C GLY A 32 -29.78 22.95 -24.43
N VAL A 33 -28.47 23.12 -24.58
CA VAL A 33 -27.82 24.40 -24.84
C VAL A 33 -27.82 24.65 -26.36
N LYS A 34 -28.11 25.87 -26.80
CA LYS A 34 -28.10 26.27 -28.20
C LYS A 34 -26.70 26.09 -28.82
N ALA A 35 -26.62 25.43 -29.97
CA ALA A 35 -25.45 24.84 -30.57
C ALA A 35 -24.36 25.81 -31.15
N GLN A 36 -24.55 27.11 -31.11
CA GLN A 36 -23.68 28.04 -31.86
C GLN A 36 -22.46 28.56 -31.08
N ASP A 37 -22.48 28.49 -29.72
CA ASP A 37 -21.38 28.88 -28.83
C ASP A 37 -21.00 27.79 -27.79
N ALA A 38 -21.37 26.54 -28.04
CA ALA A 38 -21.11 25.46 -27.11
C ALA A 38 -19.59 25.21 -26.95
N PRO A 39 -19.02 25.33 -25.75
CA PRO A 39 -17.61 25.05 -25.52
C PRO A 39 -17.33 23.58 -25.80
N GLY A 40 -16.17 23.31 -26.41
CA GLY A 40 -15.71 21.96 -26.71
C GLY A 40 -14.71 21.41 -25.70
N THR A 41 -14.15 20.25 -26.02
CA THR A 41 -13.19 19.53 -25.17
C THR A 41 -11.96 19.10 -26.00
N ILE A 42 -10.76 19.36 -25.47
CA ILE A 42 -9.51 18.81 -25.97
C ILE A 42 -9.04 17.78 -24.96
N ARG A 43 -8.93 16.53 -25.38
CA ARG A 43 -8.50 15.42 -24.51
C ARG A 43 -7.50 14.53 -25.24
N GLY A 44 -6.83 13.67 -24.53
CA GLY A 44 -5.90 12.74 -25.17
C GLY A 44 -4.88 12.16 -24.21
N PHE A 45 -3.73 11.81 -24.75
CA PHE A 45 -2.66 11.15 -24.01
C PHE A 45 -1.32 11.78 -24.29
N VAL A 46 -0.46 11.71 -23.26
CA VAL A 46 0.97 12.07 -23.41
C VAL A 46 1.79 10.78 -23.29
N TYR A 47 2.70 10.58 -24.24
CA TYR A 47 3.55 9.40 -24.35
C TYR A 47 5.03 9.75 -24.38
N ASP A 48 5.87 8.89 -23.80
CA ASP A 48 7.31 8.85 -24.06
C ASP A 48 7.54 8.39 -25.50
N LYS A 49 8.26 9.17 -26.28
CA LYS A 49 8.49 8.86 -27.70
C LYS A 49 9.42 7.67 -27.89
N ALA A 50 10.31 7.40 -26.95
CA ALA A 50 11.28 6.30 -27.04
C ALA A 50 10.66 4.94 -26.72
N SER A 51 9.79 4.85 -25.71
CA SER A 51 9.17 3.61 -25.26
C SER A 51 7.73 3.45 -25.76
N GLY A 52 7.01 4.56 -26.03
CA GLY A 52 5.57 4.58 -26.29
C GLY A 52 4.73 4.40 -25.02
N GLU A 53 5.32 4.50 -23.84
CA GLU A 53 4.61 4.44 -22.57
C GLU A 53 3.91 5.75 -22.24
N PRO A 54 2.72 5.72 -21.61
CA PRO A 54 2.06 6.93 -21.18
C PRO A 54 2.82 7.61 -20.04
N ILE A 55 2.99 8.94 -20.15
CA ILE A 55 3.61 9.75 -19.11
C ILE A 55 2.53 10.30 -18.18
N LEU A 56 2.64 9.99 -16.92
CA LEU A 56 1.71 10.40 -15.87
C LEU A 56 2.08 11.80 -15.33
N PHE A 57 1.10 12.49 -14.77
CA PHE A 57 1.24 13.80 -14.12
C PHE A 57 1.97 14.85 -14.97
N THR A 58 1.82 14.77 -16.28
CA THR A 58 2.39 15.69 -17.25
C THR A 58 1.48 16.89 -17.41
N ASN A 59 2.03 18.09 -17.41
CA ASN A 59 1.24 19.29 -17.65
C ASN A 59 0.92 19.45 -19.15
N VAL A 60 -0.38 19.60 -19.46
CA VAL A 60 -0.88 19.86 -20.81
C VAL A 60 -1.70 21.15 -20.77
N PHE A 61 -1.36 22.12 -21.61
CA PHE A 61 -2.00 23.43 -21.59
C PHE A 61 -2.11 24.04 -22.99
N ILE A 62 -3.03 24.96 -23.12
CA ILE A 62 -3.22 25.73 -24.35
C ILE A 62 -2.37 27.02 -24.28
N LYS A 63 -1.44 27.19 -25.23
CA LYS A 63 -0.52 28.32 -25.25
C LYS A 63 -1.26 29.66 -25.24
N GLY A 64 -0.88 30.56 -24.31
CA GLY A 64 -1.46 31.91 -24.22
C GLY A 64 -2.81 31.98 -23.52
N THR A 65 -3.27 30.90 -22.88
CA THR A 65 -4.51 30.83 -22.11
C THR A 65 -4.29 30.26 -20.72
N THR A 66 -5.34 30.24 -19.91
CA THR A 66 -5.35 29.58 -18.59
C THR A 66 -5.86 28.13 -18.67
N PHE A 67 -6.29 27.66 -19.84
CA PHE A 67 -6.79 26.31 -20.00
C PHE A 67 -5.66 25.28 -19.98
N GLY A 68 -5.76 24.32 -19.05
CA GLY A 68 -4.79 23.24 -18.91
C GLY A 68 -5.33 22.11 -18.04
N ALA A 69 -4.63 20.98 -18.08
CA ALA A 69 -4.89 19.82 -17.24
C ALA A 69 -3.59 19.02 -17.02
N SER A 70 -3.46 18.32 -15.93
CA SER A 70 -2.42 17.32 -15.74
C SER A 70 -2.89 15.95 -16.22
N THR A 71 -1.98 15.11 -16.72
CA THR A 71 -2.33 13.74 -17.07
C THR A 71 -2.56 12.89 -15.81
N ASP A 72 -3.51 11.97 -15.89
CA ASP A 72 -3.76 10.95 -14.86
C ASP A 72 -2.68 9.84 -14.84
N VAL A 73 -2.86 8.83 -14.01
CA VAL A 73 -1.98 7.64 -13.94
C VAL A 73 -1.94 6.83 -15.25
N ASN A 74 -2.87 7.04 -16.17
CA ASN A 74 -2.87 6.42 -17.50
C ASN A 74 -2.21 7.30 -18.57
N GLY A 75 -1.78 8.52 -18.19
CA GLY A 75 -1.29 9.53 -19.13
C GLY A 75 -2.42 10.27 -19.87
N PHE A 76 -3.67 10.13 -19.42
CA PHE A 76 -4.84 10.78 -20.02
C PHE A 76 -5.03 12.18 -19.45
N PHE A 77 -5.36 13.14 -20.32
CA PHE A 77 -5.77 14.51 -19.95
C PHE A 77 -7.10 14.87 -20.58
N SER A 78 -7.83 15.78 -19.96
CA SER A 78 -9.08 16.35 -20.50
C SER A 78 -9.20 17.82 -20.13
N ILE A 79 -9.17 18.69 -21.13
CA ILE A 79 -9.37 20.15 -21.00
C ILE A 79 -10.75 20.42 -21.56
N THR A 80 -11.74 20.69 -20.71
CA THR A 80 -13.13 20.89 -21.09
C THR A 80 -13.52 22.36 -21.05
N ARG A 81 -14.68 22.72 -21.63
CA ARG A 81 -15.20 24.09 -21.72
C ARG A 81 -14.27 25.06 -22.46
N VAL A 82 -13.50 24.57 -23.42
CA VAL A 82 -12.65 25.39 -24.29
C VAL A 82 -13.53 26.02 -25.38
N PRO A 83 -13.49 27.33 -25.60
CA PRO A 83 -14.19 27.96 -26.73
C PRO A 83 -13.78 27.35 -28.06
N ALA A 84 -14.65 27.40 -29.07
CA ALA A 84 -14.27 26.98 -30.43
C ALA A 84 -13.16 27.86 -30.97
N GLY A 85 -12.18 27.26 -31.65
CA GLY A 85 -11.03 28.02 -32.19
C GLY A 85 -9.88 27.13 -32.63
N THR A 86 -8.81 27.77 -33.08
CA THR A 86 -7.55 27.11 -33.42
C THR A 86 -6.53 27.41 -32.33
N TYR A 87 -5.97 26.37 -31.75
CA TYR A 87 -5.10 26.44 -30.59
C TYR A 87 -3.77 25.72 -30.82
N THR A 88 -2.75 26.10 -30.04
CA THR A 88 -1.53 25.33 -29.91
C THR A 88 -1.57 24.65 -28.53
N LEU A 89 -1.77 23.37 -28.54
CA LEU A 89 -1.69 22.52 -27.36
C LEU A 89 -0.22 22.20 -27.07
N MET A 90 0.22 22.39 -25.84
CA MET A 90 1.59 22.16 -25.41
C MET A 90 1.62 21.16 -24.25
N SER A 91 2.68 20.37 -24.17
CA SER A 91 2.92 19.46 -23.04
C SER A 91 4.36 19.60 -22.57
N THR A 92 4.52 19.68 -21.25
CA THR A 92 5.84 19.81 -20.58
C THR A 92 5.95 18.80 -19.43
N TYR A 93 7.09 18.15 -19.35
CA TYR A 93 7.41 17.22 -18.27
C TYR A 93 8.90 17.23 -17.96
N LEU A 94 9.24 16.98 -16.70
CA LEU A 94 10.61 16.95 -16.20
C LEU A 94 11.48 15.94 -16.97
N GLY A 95 12.65 16.37 -17.44
CA GLY A 95 13.57 15.52 -18.19
C GLY A 95 13.15 15.25 -19.63
N TYR A 96 12.16 16.01 -20.15
CA TYR A 96 11.68 15.90 -21.52
C TYR A 96 11.65 17.25 -22.22
N ASP A 97 11.81 17.23 -23.54
CA ASP A 97 11.60 18.40 -24.37
C ASP A 97 10.10 18.73 -24.47
N THR A 98 9.77 20.01 -24.57
CA THR A 98 8.38 20.44 -24.73
C THR A 98 7.82 19.98 -26.09
N ALA A 99 6.69 19.31 -26.07
CA ALA A 99 5.93 18.94 -27.25
C ALA A 99 4.82 19.95 -27.53
N SER A 100 4.49 20.19 -28.80
CA SER A 100 3.36 21.02 -29.21
C SER A 100 2.66 20.47 -30.44
N VAL A 101 1.32 20.69 -30.50
CA VAL A 101 0.49 20.32 -31.65
C VAL A 101 -0.57 21.40 -31.89
N LYS A 102 -0.91 21.65 -33.15
CA LYS A 102 -2.01 22.56 -33.54
C LYS A 102 -3.33 21.77 -33.51
N VAL A 103 -4.34 22.32 -32.85
CA VAL A 103 -5.67 21.71 -32.66
C VAL A 103 -6.74 22.68 -33.15
N VAL A 104 -7.68 22.19 -33.95
CA VAL A 104 -8.87 22.93 -34.38
C VAL A 104 -10.07 22.38 -33.67
N LEU A 105 -10.64 23.18 -32.79
CA LEU A 105 -11.81 22.80 -31.97
C LEU A 105 -13.08 23.44 -32.56
N ARG A 106 -14.03 22.60 -32.96
CA ARG A 106 -15.36 23.03 -33.43
C ARG A 106 -16.29 23.29 -32.24
N PRO A 107 -17.33 24.14 -32.40
CA PRO A 107 -18.35 24.34 -31.36
C PRO A 107 -18.92 23.00 -30.87
N GLY A 108 -18.90 22.77 -29.55
CA GLY A 108 -19.36 21.53 -28.92
C GLY A 108 -18.54 20.28 -29.27
N GLY A 109 -17.47 20.44 -30.04
CA GLY A 109 -16.65 19.31 -30.51
C GLY A 109 -15.73 18.72 -29.44
N ILE A 110 -15.39 17.43 -29.60
CA ILE A 110 -14.35 16.75 -28.80
C ILE A 110 -13.21 16.38 -29.73
N VAL A 111 -12.01 16.86 -29.41
CA VAL A 111 -10.78 16.55 -30.15
C VAL A 111 -9.90 15.64 -29.29
N ASN A 112 -9.44 14.51 -29.88
CA ASN A 112 -8.54 13.58 -29.23
C ASN A 112 -7.13 13.74 -29.81
N GLU A 113 -6.15 14.09 -28.97
CA GLU A 113 -4.77 14.33 -29.38
C GLU A 113 -3.78 13.40 -28.65
N LYS A 114 -2.67 13.09 -29.35
CA LYS A 114 -1.55 12.35 -28.78
C LYS A 114 -0.31 13.20 -28.83
N LEU A 115 0.27 13.47 -27.69
CA LEU A 115 1.52 14.20 -27.54
C LEU A 115 2.65 13.22 -27.24
N PHE A 116 3.78 13.35 -27.95
CA PHE A 116 4.96 12.52 -27.75
C PHE A 116 6.12 13.38 -27.29
N LEU A 117 6.62 13.11 -26.08
CA LEU A 117 7.74 13.82 -25.49
C LEU A 117 9.04 13.04 -25.74
N ASN A 118 10.10 13.75 -26.16
CA ASN A 118 11.45 13.21 -26.23
C ASN A 118 12.16 13.43 -24.90
N LYS A 119 12.92 12.45 -24.42
CA LYS A 119 13.82 12.67 -23.29
C LYS A 119 14.85 13.73 -23.69
N SER A 120 14.99 14.75 -22.86
CA SER A 120 15.96 15.83 -23.09
C SER A 120 17.34 15.39 -22.59
N SER A 121 18.34 15.59 -23.43
CA SER A 121 19.75 15.45 -23.02
C SER A 121 20.29 16.69 -22.27
N ILE A 122 19.53 17.78 -22.28
CA ILE A 122 19.87 19.04 -21.59
C ILE A 122 18.92 19.20 -20.41
N GLN A 123 19.43 19.16 -19.19
CA GLN A 123 18.67 19.52 -17.99
C GLN A 123 18.31 21.01 -18.02
N LEU A 124 17.15 21.35 -18.56
CA LEU A 124 16.62 22.72 -18.58
C LEU A 124 16.07 23.10 -17.20
N ASN A 125 16.76 24.00 -16.55
CA ASN A 125 16.56 24.43 -15.17
C ASN A 125 15.28 25.24 -14.87
N ALA A 126 14.43 25.52 -15.85
CA ALA A 126 13.38 26.56 -15.70
C ALA A 126 11.94 26.04 -15.77
N ILE A 127 11.69 24.80 -16.23
CA ILE A 127 10.33 24.28 -16.46
C ILE A 127 9.94 23.21 -15.43
N GLU A 128 10.89 22.72 -14.67
CA GLU A 128 10.71 21.64 -13.67
C GLU A 128 9.65 21.93 -12.60
N VAL A 129 9.49 23.18 -12.22
CA VAL A 129 8.67 23.58 -11.06
C VAL A 129 7.18 23.68 -11.41
N SER A 130 6.78 23.63 -12.69
CA SER A 130 5.42 24.02 -13.04
C SER A 130 4.39 22.87 -12.97
N ALA A 131 4.73 21.63 -13.32
CA ALA A 131 3.77 20.54 -13.39
C ALA A 131 3.44 19.94 -12.01
N GLU A 132 4.43 19.57 -11.20
CA GLU A 132 4.23 19.13 -9.83
C GLU A 132 3.56 20.23 -8.98
N LYS A 133 3.98 21.49 -9.16
CA LYS A 133 3.37 22.61 -8.48
C LYS A 133 1.93 22.86 -8.90
N GLN A 134 1.60 22.70 -10.18
CA GLN A 134 0.22 22.80 -10.65
C GLN A 134 -0.66 21.69 -10.06
N GLU A 135 -0.17 20.46 -10.03
CA GLU A 135 -0.87 19.34 -9.39
C GLU A 135 -1.07 19.58 -7.89
N GLN A 136 -0.05 20.09 -7.19
CA GLN A 136 -0.15 20.49 -5.78
C GLN A 136 -1.22 21.56 -5.54
N LEU A 137 -1.45 22.48 -6.47
CA LEU A 137 -2.47 23.52 -6.36
C LEU A 137 -3.88 23.03 -6.69
N THR A 138 -4.03 22.02 -7.53
CA THR A 138 -5.31 21.57 -8.08
C THR A 138 -5.82 20.23 -7.56
N SER A 139 -5.07 19.55 -6.69
CA SER A 139 -5.48 18.28 -6.08
C SER A 139 -5.43 18.33 -4.55
N VAL A 140 -6.36 17.62 -3.91
CA VAL A 140 -6.36 17.42 -2.45
C VAL A 140 -5.53 16.18 -2.13
N LYS A 141 -4.21 16.35 -1.94
CA LYS A 141 -3.32 15.27 -1.51
C LYS A 141 -2.99 15.44 -0.01
N VAL A 142 -3.94 15.07 0.85
CA VAL A 142 -3.75 15.04 2.30
C VAL A 142 -3.33 13.64 2.69
N SER A 143 -2.18 13.51 3.34
CA SER A 143 -1.66 12.20 3.78
C SER A 143 -1.46 11.21 2.63
N VAL A 144 -1.14 11.71 1.43
CA VAL A 144 -0.89 10.91 0.23
C VAL A 144 0.53 11.16 -0.24
N GLU A 145 1.32 10.10 -0.32
CA GLU A 145 2.64 10.11 -0.93
C GLU A 145 2.58 9.35 -2.27
N THR A 146 2.97 10.05 -3.32
CA THR A 146 3.11 9.45 -4.65
C THR A 146 4.55 8.99 -4.83
N VAL A 147 4.75 7.72 -5.05
CA VAL A 147 6.06 7.07 -5.12
C VAL A 147 6.33 6.63 -6.55
N THR A 148 7.37 7.16 -7.14
CA THR A 148 7.81 6.81 -8.50
C THR A 148 9.07 5.93 -8.47
N PRO A 149 9.37 5.14 -9.51
CA PRO A 149 10.60 4.36 -9.58
C PRO A 149 11.86 5.19 -9.35
N LYS A 150 11.90 6.42 -9.88
CA LYS A 150 13.02 7.36 -9.67
C LYS A 150 13.23 7.65 -8.17
N GLN A 151 12.17 7.88 -7.42
CA GLN A 151 12.26 8.15 -5.97
C GLN A 151 12.70 6.90 -5.19
N ILE A 152 12.24 5.71 -5.60
CA ILE A 152 12.67 4.45 -4.97
C ILE A 152 14.17 4.24 -5.17
N THR A 153 14.69 4.50 -6.37
CA THR A 153 16.13 4.34 -6.67
C THR A 153 17.02 5.41 -6.02
N GLN A 154 16.47 6.53 -5.57
CA GLN A 154 17.21 7.57 -4.83
C GLN A 154 17.50 7.19 -3.36
N ILE A 155 16.89 6.11 -2.85
CA ILE A 155 17.15 5.61 -1.50
C ILE A 155 18.25 4.55 -1.54
N VAL A 156 18.97 4.43 -0.42
CA VAL A 156 20.03 3.42 -0.28
C VAL A 156 19.47 2.03 -0.60
N SER A 157 20.09 1.37 -1.56
CA SER A 157 19.73 -0.01 -1.94
C SER A 157 20.36 -0.99 -0.98
N VAL A 158 19.59 -1.62 -0.13
CA VAL A 158 20.05 -2.68 0.75
C VAL A 158 20.07 -4.00 -0.03
N GLY A 159 21.15 -4.77 0.11
CA GLY A 159 21.30 -6.03 -0.65
C GLY A 159 21.63 -5.84 -2.14
N GLY A 160 22.00 -4.62 -2.55
CA GLY A 160 22.41 -4.31 -3.92
C GLY A 160 21.26 -3.89 -4.84
N ASP A 161 20.02 -3.95 -4.41
CA ASP A 161 18.84 -3.61 -5.21
C ASP A 161 17.91 -2.63 -4.48
N ALA A 162 17.36 -1.68 -5.22
CA ALA A 162 16.35 -0.75 -4.71
C ALA A 162 14.99 -1.45 -4.63
N ASP A 163 14.31 -1.33 -3.48
CA ASP A 163 13.00 -1.92 -3.27
C ASP A 163 12.03 -0.93 -2.62
N ILE A 164 10.75 -0.97 -3.01
CA ILE A 164 9.73 -0.09 -2.46
C ILE A 164 9.55 -0.29 -0.95
N ALA A 165 9.82 -1.49 -0.39
CA ALA A 165 9.78 -1.73 1.05
C ALA A 165 10.74 -0.79 1.81
N GLN A 166 11.89 -0.49 1.24
CA GLN A 166 12.89 0.41 1.82
C GLN A 166 12.45 1.87 1.75
N TYR A 167 11.73 2.24 0.68
CA TYR A 167 11.13 3.56 0.55
C TYR A 167 9.99 3.78 1.55
N LEU A 168 9.13 2.80 1.73
CA LEU A 168 8.01 2.90 2.66
C LEU A 168 8.45 3.14 4.11
N GLN A 169 9.63 2.64 4.50
CA GLN A 169 10.19 2.83 5.84
C GLN A 169 10.53 4.28 6.16
N VAL A 170 10.78 5.11 5.15
CA VAL A 170 11.14 6.53 5.34
C VAL A 170 9.96 7.48 5.19
N LEU A 171 8.76 6.97 4.93
CA LEU A 171 7.54 7.79 4.86
C LEU A 171 7.11 8.28 6.24
N PRO A 172 6.54 9.50 6.34
CA PRO A 172 5.99 10.00 7.59
C PRO A 172 4.80 9.17 8.06
N GLY A 173 4.71 8.94 9.37
CA GLY A 173 3.63 8.15 9.99
C GLY A 173 3.69 6.65 9.75
N VAL A 174 4.74 6.14 9.09
CA VAL A 174 4.97 4.71 8.85
C VAL A 174 5.97 4.17 9.86
N VAL A 175 5.58 3.13 10.57
CA VAL A 175 6.43 2.39 11.51
C VAL A 175 6.69 1.01 10.93
N PHE A 176 7.96 0.67 10.79
CA PHE A 176 8.44 -0.62 10.34
C PHE A 176 9.08 -1.38 11.49
N THR A 177 8.79 -2.67 11.61
CA THR A 177 9.18 -3.43 12.80
C THR A 177 10.63 -3.89 12.80
N GLY A 178 11.32 -3.78 11.67
CA GLY A 178 12.75 -4.10 11.56
C GLY A 178 13.09 -4.96 10.34
N ASP A 179 14.32 -5.45 10.31
CA ASP A 179 14.88 -6.19 9.17
C ASP A 179 14.23 -7.55 8.92
N GLN A 180 13.52 -8.07 9.92
CA GLN A 180 12.82 -9.35 9.88
C GLN A 180 11.34 -9.13 10.22
N GLY A 181 10.45 -9.84 9.55
CA GLY A 181 9.02 -9.75 9.79
C GLY A 181 8.33 -8.52 9.18
N GLY A 182 8.81 -8.02 8.06
CA GLY A 182 8.44 -6.81 7.34
C GLY A 182 6.96 -6.43 7.31
N GLN A 183 6.48 -5.74 8.33
CA GLN A 183 5.09 -5.30 8.45
C GLN A 183 5.02 -3.78 8.61
N LEU A 184 4.01 -3.18 7.97
CA LEU A 184 3.77 -1.74 8.03
C LEU A 184 2.63 -1.41 8.99
N TYR A 185 2.97 -0.67 10.03
CA TYR A 185 2.00 -0.02 10.91
C TYR A 185 1.92 1.45 10.53
N ILE A 186 0.72 1.91 10.19
CA ILE A 186 0.53 3.25 9.63
C ILE A 186 -0.37 4.08 10.53
N ARG A 187 0.21 5.11 11.18
CA ARG A 187 -0.49 6.01 12.10
C ARG A 187 -1.38 5.24 13.08
N GLY A 188 -0.79 4.29 13.80
CA GLY A 188 -1.46 3.48 14.82
C GLY A 188 -2.40 2.39 14.30
N GLY A 189 -2.48 2.17 13.00
CA GLY A 189 -3.17 1.03 12.40
C GLY A 189 -2.26 -0.15 12.20
N SER A 190 -2.79 -1.36 12.39
CA SER A 190 -2.09 -2.63 12.16
C SER A 190 -2.06 -3.01 10.67
N PRO A 191 -1.20 -3.93 10.24
CA PRO A 191 -1.06 -4.32 8.84
C PRO A 191 -2.37 -4.80 8.18
N VAL A 192 -3.22 -5.56 8.89
CA VAL A 192 -4.53 -6.01 8.37
C VAL A 192 -5.50 -4.85 8.09
N GLN A 193 -5.28 -3.70 8.72
CA GLN A 193 -6.09 -2.50 8.55
C GLN A 193 -5.65 -1.64 7.35
N ASN A 194 -4.59 -2.06 6.65
CA ASN A 194 -4.12 -1.44 5.43
C ASN A 194 -4.60 -2.25 4.22
N LYS A 195 -5.04 -1.56 3.16
CA LYS A 195 -5.37 -2.17 1.88
C LYS A 195 -4.20 -2.00 0.93
N VAL A 196 -3.68 -3.10 0.42
CA VAL A 196 -2.60 -3.05 -0.58
C VAL A 196 -3.14 -3.60 -1.90
N LEU A 197 -2.94 -2.84 -2.97
CA LEU A 197 -3.40 -3.17 -4.31
C LEU A 197 -2.20 -3.26 -5.27
N LEU A 198 -2.25 -4.23 -6.18
CA LEU A 198 -1.36 -4.35 -7.33
C LEU A 198 -2.21 -4.39 -8.60
N ASP A 199 -2.16 -3.35 -9.41
CA ASP A 199 -3.03 -3.18 -10.58
C ASP A 199 -4.53 -3.36 -10.26
N GLY A 200 -4.95 -2.95 -9.04
CA GLY A 200 -6.32 -3.07 -8.52
C GLY A 200 -6.64 -4.41 -7.86
N MET A 201 -5.76 -5.42 -7.90
CA MET A 201 -5.89 -6.68 -7.19
C MET A 201 -5.45 -6.55 -5.73
N ILE A 202 -6.18 -7.12 -4.79
CA ILE A 202 -5.83 -7.11 -3.36
C ILE A 202 -4.65 -8.05 -3.12
N ILE A 203 -3.58 -7.51 -2.50
CA ILE A 203 -2.42 -8.24 -2.01
C ILE A 203 -2.49 -8.30 -0.49
N TYR A 204 -2.58 -9.51 0.07
CA TYR A 204 -2.76 -9.69 1.51
C TYR A 204 -1.46 -9.57 2.30
N ASN A 205 -0.34 -10.03 1.76
CA ASN A 205 0.99 -9.85 2.34
C ASN A 205 1.94 -9.25 1.31
N PRO A 206 2.27 -7.93 1.41
CA PRO A 206 3.08 -7.24 0.42
C PRO A 206 4.59 -7.33 0.65
N PHE A 207 5.05 -7.98 1.73
CA PHE A 207 6.47 -8.05 2.09
C PHE A 207 6.92 -9.48 2.32
N HIS A 208 8.21 -9.70 2.07
CA HIS A 208 8.86 -10.94 2.42
C HIS A 208 9.17 -11.01 3.92
N SER A 209 9.41 -12.21 4.41
CA SER A 209 9.80 -12.49 5.79
C SER A 209 11.10 -11.77 6.21
N ILE A 210 12.04 -11.61 5.28
CA ILE A 210 13.10 -10.63 5.41
C ILE A 210 12.57 -9.27 5.00
N GLY A 211 12.14 -8.46 5.95
CA GLY A 211 11.42 -7.21 5.74
C GLY A 211 12.13 -6.12 4.93
N LEU A 212 13.28 -6.44 4.33
CA LEU A 212 14.02 -5.55 3.43
C LEU A 212 13.46 -5.54 2.01
N PHE A 213 12.66 -6.54 1.63
CA PHE A 213 12.16 -6.72 0.27
C PHE A 213 10.64 -6.86 0.25
N SER A 214 10.03 -6.27 -0.77
CA SER A 214 8.61 -6.42 -1.09
C SER A 214 8.39 -7.51 -2.13
N VAL A 215 7.15 -7.94 -2.28
CA VAL A 215 6.73 -8.83 -3.38
C VAL A 215 6.66 -8.11 -4.73
N PHE A 216 6.87 -6.80 -4.75
CA PHE A 216 6.83 -5.97 -5.97
C PHE A 216 8.21 -5.85 -6.59
N GLU A 217 8.28 -5.97 -7.91
CA GLU A 217 9.51 -5.66 -8.65
C GLU A 217 9.55 -4.17 -8.97
N THR A 218 10.53 -3.44 -8.42
CA THR A 218 10.62 -1.98 -8.52
C THR A 218 10.67 -1.49 -9.97
N ASP A 219 11.36 -2.20 -10.85
CA ASP A 219 11.54 -1.79 -12.24
C ASP A 219 10.27 -1.87 -13.09
N ILE A 220 9.24 -2.61 -12.65
CA ILE A 220 7.94 -2.63 -13.34
C ILE A 220 6.91 -1.70 -12.70
N ILE A 221 7.19 -1.11 -11.55
CA ILE A 221 6.30 -0.11 -10.95
C ILE A 221 6.23 1.10 -11.87
N LYS A 222 5.04 1.56 -12.15
CA LYS A 222 4.78 2.86 -12.81
C LYS A 222 4.59 3.96 -11.78
N ASN A 223 3.78 3.66 -10.76
CA ASN A 223 3.40 4.56 -9.68
C ASN A 223 2.92 3.74 -8.48
N ALA A 224 3.17 4.23 -7.28
CA ALA A 224 2.52 3.76 -6.07
C ALA A 224 1.98 4.96 -5.29
N GLU A 225 0.71 4.92 -4.91
CA GLU A 225 0.12 5.93 -4.03
C GLU A 225 -0.09 5.33 -2.65
N VAL A 226 0.46 6.00 -1.64
CA VAL A 226 0.35 5.58 -0.24
C VAL A 226 -0.47 6.60 0.53
N HIS A 227 -1.70 6.24 0.84
CA HIS A 227 -2.63 7.03 1.66
C HIS A 227 -2.48 6.60 3.12
N THR A 228 -1.84 7.41 3.95
CA THR A 228 -1.60 7.09 5.37
C THR A 228 -2.80 7.37 6.26
N GLY A 229 -3.87 7.91 5.69
CA GLY A 229 -5.18 8.16 6.32
C GLY A 229 -5.99 9.16 5.52
N GLY A 230 -7.24 9.41 5.89
CA GLY A 230 -8.08 10.42 5.26
C GLY A 230 -8.43 10.17 3.77
N TYR A 231 -8.25 8.95 3.27
CA TYR A 231 -8.53 8.62 1.87
C TYR A 231 -10.01 8.74 1.51
N ASN A 232 -10.28 9.15 0.26
CA ASN A 232 -11.63 9.48 -0.20
C ASN A 232 -12.48 8.22 -0.51
N SER A 233 -13.75 8.40 -0.89
CA SER A 233 -14.80 7.38 -1.00
C SER A 233 -14.56 6.30 -2.05
N ASN A 234 -13.66 6.50 -3.02
CA ASN A 234 -13.24 5.49 -3.99
C ASN A 234 -12.45 4.31 -3.39
N HIS A 235 -11.93 4.43 -2.18
CA HIS A 235 -11.30 3.35 -1.45
C HIS A 235 -12.13 2.97 -0.21
N GLY A 236 -12.23 1.69 0.11
CA GLY A 236 -12.99 1.21 1.28
C GLY A 236 -12.59 -0.19 1.72
N GLY A 237 -13.28 -0.69 2.78
CA GLY A 237 -13.05 -2.02 3.33
C GLY A 237 -11.79 -2.15 4.19
N ARG A 238 -11.17 -1.03 4.58
CA ARG A 238 -10.06 -0.94 5.55
C ARG A 238 -10.21 0.35 6.36
N ILE A 239 -9.63 0.34 7.56
CA ILE A 239 -9.80 1.43 8.54
C ILE A 239 -8.52 2.21 8.85
N SER A 240 -7.39 1.93 8.19
CA SER A 240 -6.14 2.66 8.46
C SER A 240 -5.54 3.33 7.23
N ALA A 241 -5.09 2.57 6.24
CA ALA A 241 -4.33 3.09 5.11
C ALA A 241 -4.67 2.34 3.81
N VAL A 242 -4.27 2.94 2.68
CA VAL A 242 -4.35 2.32 1.35
C VAL A 242 -3.03 2.53 0.63
N MET A 243 -2.49 1.47 0.03
CA MET A 243 -1.35 1.50 -0.87
C MET A 243 -1.80 0.93 -2.22
N ASP A 244 -1.73 1.73 -3.27
CA ASP A 244 -2.13 1.33 -4.62
C ASP A 244 -0.93 1.36 -5.56
N VAL A 245 -0.48 0.19 -5.99
CA VAL A 245 0.67 0.01 -6.87
C VAL A 245 0.19 -0.29 -8.27
N THR A 246 0.53 0.57 -9.21
CA THR A 246 0.26 0.39 -10.65
C THR A 246 1.55 0.04 -11.38
N THR A 247 1.50 -1.00 -12.22
CA THR A 247 2.63 -1.43 -13.05
C THR A 247 2.62 -0.80 -14.44
N ARG A 248 3.79 -0.81 -15.11
CA ARG A 248 3.96 -0.31 -16.49
C ARG A 248 3.27 -1.24 -17.50
N ASP A 249 3.03 -0.70 -18.69
CA ASP A 249 2.39 -1.45 -19.78
C ASP A 249 3.38 -2.18 -20.71
N GLY A 250 4.69 -1.97 -20.53
CA GLY A 250 5.76 -2.53 -21.36
C GLY A 250 6.08 -1.71 -22.60
N ASN A 251 7.32 -1.83 -23.08
CA ASN A 251 7.86 -1.10 -24.22
C ASN A 251 7.12 -1.47 -25.52
N GLN A 252 6.63 -0.48 -26.26
CA GLN A 252 5.87 -0.68 -27.50
C GLN A 252 6.76 -0.83 -28.73
N LYS A 253 8.05 -0.52 -28.66
CA LYS A 253 8.91 -0.35 -29.83
C LYS A 253 9.94 -1.45 -29.98
N ARG A 254 10.49 -1.94 -28.87
CA ARG A 254 11.54 -2.96 -28.89
C ARG A 254 11.49 -3.83 -27.65
N LEU A 255 12.11 -4.99 -27.73
CA LEU A 255 12.44 -5.79 -26.58
C LEU A 255 13.50 -5.05 -25.75
N THR A 256 13.23 -4.91 -24.46
CA THR A 256 14.13 -4.36 -23.46
C THR A 256 14.09 -5.23 -22.21
N GLY A 257 15.12 -5.15 -21.40
CA GLY A 257 15.14 -5.93 -20.19
C GLY A 257 16.21 -5.48 -19.22
N LYS A 258 16.12 -6.04 -18.01
CA LYS A 258 17.12 -5.91 -16.96
C LYS A 258 17.38 -7.28 -16.35
N VAL A 259 18.63 -7.57 -16.07
CA VAL A 259 19.06 -8.76 -15.34
C VAL A 259 19.98 -8.31 -14.24
N GLY A 260 19.67 -8.65 -13.00
CA GLY A 260 20.45 -8.27 -11.83
C GLY A 260 20.77 -9.46 -10.94
N ALA A 261 21.88 -9.39 -10.26
CA ALA A 261 22.29 -10.36 -9.26
C ALA A 261 23.04 -9.68 -8.11
N SER A 262 22.81 -10.16 -6.91
CA SER A 262 23.48 -9.76 -5.67
C SER A 262 23.67 -10.97 -4.76
N PRO A 263 24.38 -10.87 -3.64
CA PRO A 263 24.46 -11.97 -2.66
C PRO A 263 23.10 -12.39 -2.08
N PHE A 264 22.09 -11.54 -2.16
CA PHE A 264 20.77 -11.80 -1.60
C PHE A 264 19.83 -12.50 -2.58
N MET A 265 19.83 -12.06 -3.85
CA MET A 265 18.87 -12.51 -4.86
C MET A 265 19.33 -12.25 -6.29
N SER A 266 18.68 -12.90 -7.24
CA SER A 266 18.72 -12.54 -8.66
C SER A 266 17.34 -12.05 -9.10
N ARG A 267 17.33 -11.20 -10.12
CA ARG A 267 16.12 -10.64 -10.72
C ARG A 267 16.22 -10.53 -12.24
N ILE A 268 15.07 -10.61 -12.88
CA ILE A 268 14.95 -10.44 -14.32
C ILE A 268 13.68 -9.64 -14.62
N VAL A 269 13.79 -8.70 -15.54
CA VAL A 269 12.65 -7.99 -16.13
C VAL A 269 12.81 -8.04 -17.64
N LEU A 270 11.77 -8.49 -18.35
CA LEU A 270 11.69 -8.49 -19.79
C LEU A 270 10.40 -7.83 -20.23
N GLU A 271 10.48 -6.95 -21.21
CA GLU A 271 9.32 -6.26 -21.76
C GLU A 271 9.47 -5.94 -23.23
N GLY A 272 8.36 -5.87 -23.94
CA GLY A 272 8.40 -5.55 -25.36
C GLY A 272 7.05 -5.76 -26.06
N PRO A 273 7.01 -5.52 -27.39
CA PRO A 273 5.84 -5.82 -28.18
C PRO A 273 5.72 -7.34 -28.43
N LEU A 274 4.49 -7.90 -28.26
CA LEU A 274 4.21 -9.31 -28.57
C LEU A 274 4.22 -9.61 -30.08
N ALA A 275 3.93 -8.61 -30.89
CA ALA A 275 3.97 -8.72 -32.33
C ALA A 275 4.42 -7.40 -32.94
N ARG A 276 5.15 -7.45 -34.03
CA ARG A 276 5.46 -6.24 -34.82
C ARG A 276 4.21 -5.87 -35.65
N PRO A 277 3.65 -4.65 -35.46
CA PRO A 277 2.51 -4.26 -36.25
C PRO A 277 2.92 -4.17 -37.73
N LYS A 278 2.17 -4.85 -38.61
CA LYS A 278 2.37 -4.76 -40.08
C LYS A 278 2.05 -3.35 -40.60
N ASP A 279 1.26 -2.60 -39.86
CA ASP A 279 0.81 -1.24 -40.16
C ASP A 279 1.38 -0.31 -39.08
N LYS A 280 2.06 0.75 -39.50
CA LYS A 280 2.67 1.75 -38.59
C LYS A 280 1.65 2.45 -37.67
N ASP A 281 0.37 2.45 -38.06
CA ASP A 281 -0.71 3.06 -37.30
C ASP A 281 -1.39 2.11 -36.32
N LYS A 282 -1.05 0.82 -36.31
CA LYS A 282 -1.57 -0.16 -35.36
C LYS A 282 -0.64 -0.27 -34.17
N LEU A 283 -1.20 -0.14 -32.95
CA LEU A 283 -0.48 -0.39 -31.71
C LEU A 283 -0.34 -1.89 -31.49
N ALA A 284 0.89 -2.35 -31.24
CA ALA A 284 1.14 -3.73 -30.88
C ALA A 284 0.71 -3.99 -29.43
N PRO A 285 0.15 -5.18 -29.13
CA PRO A 285 0.07 -5.65 -27.75
C PRO A 285 1.46 -5.72 -27.14
N THR A 286 1.61 -5.34 -25.87
CA THR A 286 2.87 -5.39 -25.15
C THR A 286 2.84 -6.38 -24.01
N PHE A 287 4.00 -6.82 -23.59
CA PHE A 287 4.15 -7.65 -22.40
C PHE A 287 5.22 -7.10 -21.47
N VAL A 288 5.06 -7.41 -20.18
CA VAL A 288 6.05 -7.25 -19.11
C VAL A 288 6.07 -8.56 -18.34
N ILE A 289 7.26 -9.10 -18.10
CA ILE A 289 7.49 -10.25 -17.23
C ILE A 289 8.61 -9.87 -16.28
N ALA A 290 8.39 -10.10 -15.00
CA ALA A 290 9.37 -9.87 -13.95
C ALA A 290 9.47 -11.08 -13.04
N GLY A 291 10.66 -11.39 -12.56
CA GLY A 291 10.91 -12.45 -11.61
C GLY A 291 12.03 -12.09 -10.65
N LYS A 292 11.86 -12.46 -9.37
CA LYS A 292 12.89 -12.38 -8.32
C LYS A 292 13.04 -13.74 -7.65
N SER A 293 14.26 -14.13 -7.33
CA SER A 293 14.54 -15.34 -6.58
C SER A 293 15.65 -15.08 -5.57
N SER A 294 15.34 -15.24 -4.29
CA SER A 294 16.32 -15.15 -3.21
C SER A 294 16.99 -16.50 -2.96
N TYR A 295 18.28 -16.47 -2.78
CA TYR A 295 19.11 -17.60 -2.39
C TYR A 295 19.95 -17.28 -1.14
N LEU A 296 19.48 -16.33 -0.34
CA LEU A 296 20.19 -15.83 0.85
C LEU A 296 20.49 -16.95 1.85
N ASN A 297 19.60 -17.93 2.00
CA ASN A 297 19.82 -19.12 2.82
C ASN A 297 21.02 -19.99 2.37
N ARG A 298 21.52 -19.82 1.14
CA ARG A 298 22.69 -20.52 0.58
C ARG A 298 23.95 -19.68 0.60
N THR A 299 23.83 -18.37 0.34
CA THR A 299 24.96 -17.44 0.27
C THR A 299 25.39 -16.94 1.65
N SER A 300 24.44 -16.77 2.58
CA SER A 300 24.73 -16.22 3.90
C SER A 300 25.64 -17.09 4.77
N PRO A 301 25.59 -18.43 4.75
CA PRO A 301 26.56 -19.25 5.48
C PRO A 301 28.02 -19.01 5.04
N ILE A 302 28.20 -18.61 3.76
CA ILE A 302 29.53 -18.37 3.18
C ILE A 302 29.96 -16.91 3.40
N LEU A 303 29.08 -15.96 3.11
CA LEU A 303 29.42 -14.53 3.09
C LEU A 303 29.16 -13.83 4.42
N TYR A 304 28.22 -14.32 5.21
CA TYR A 304 27.71 -13.68 6.43
C TYR A 304 27.66 -14.65 7.62
N SER A 305 28.60 -15.59 7.69
CA SER A 305 28.68 -16.59 8.79
C SER A 305 28.82 -15.95 10.18
N TYR A 306 29.29 -14.71 10.25
CA TYR A 306 29.35 -13.91 11.48
C TYR A 306 27.98 -13.39 11.94
N ALA A 307 27.00 -13.27 11.03
CA ALA A 307 25.64 -12.88 11.36
C ALA A 307 24.84 -14.07 11.93
N ASP A 308 24.96 -15.22 11.30
CA ASP A 308 24.45 -16.50 11.75
C ASP A 308 25.32 -17.62 11.16
N SER A 309 25.93 -18.45 12.00
CA SER A 309 26.80 -19.56 11.56
C SER A 309 26.07 -20.59 10.70
N ASN A 310 24.76 -20.72 10.84
CA ASN A 310 23.92 -21.61 10.05
C ASN A 310 23.34 -20.93 8.80
N GLY A 311 23.60 -19.62 8.63
CA GLY A 311 23.04 -18.78 7.60
C GLY A 311 21.64 -18.24 7.91
N LEU A 312 21.29 -17.16 7.22
CA LEU A 312 19.99 -16.50 7.36
C LEU A 312 18.88 -17.40 6.76
N PRO A 313 17.79 -17.69 7.48
CA PRO A 313 16.83 -18.75 7.14
C PRO A 313 15.82 -18.38 6.05
N PHE A 314 16.04 -17.30 5.31
CA PHE A 314 15.08 -16.69 4.39
C PHE A 314 15.28 -17.15 2.95
N SER A 315 14.16 -17.48 2.27
CA SER A 315 14.15 -17.72 0.83
C SER A 315 12.79 -17.35 0.24
N PHE A 316 12.79 -16.70 -0.94
CA PHE A 316 11.57 -16.34 -1.63
C PHE A 316 11.72 -16.42 -3.16
N ASN A 317 10.57 -16.52 -3.84
CA ASN A 317 10.48 -16.45 -5.30
C ASN A 317 9.22 -15.69 -5.68
N ASP A 318 9.35 -14.72 -6.57
CA ASP A 318 8.26 -13.91 -7.11
C ASP A 318 8.25 -13.99 -8.62
N ILE A 319 7.06 -13.98 -9.18
CA ILE A 319 6.86 -13.79 -10.61
C ILE A 319 5.64 -12.90 -10.86
N TYR A 320 5.78 -11.99 -11.78
CA TYR A 320 4.71 -11.14 -12.29
C TYR A 320 4.73 -11.14 -13.81
N ALA A 321 3.56 -11.19 -14.44
CA ALA A 321 3.41 -11.06 -15.88
C ALA A 321 2.19 -10.19 -16.22
N LYS A 322 2.31 -9.34 -17.23
CA LYS A 322 1.22 -8.47 -17.71
C LYS A 322 1.27 -8.37 -19.24
N THR A 323 0.09 -8.43 -19.85
CA THR A 323 -0.09 -8.15 -21.28
C THR A 323 -1.10 -7.04 -21.46
N THR A 324 -0.76 -6.02 -22.26
CA THR A 324 -1.61 -4.85 -22.47
C THR A 324 -1.97 -4.68 -23.93
N PHE A 325 -3.26 -4.55 -24.20
CA PHE A 325 -3.86 -4.26 -25.50
C PHE A 325 -4.33 -2.81 -25.52
N LYS A 326 -3.93 -2.03 -26.51
CA LYS A 326 -4.34 -0.62 -26.64
C LYS A 326 -5.06 -0.39 -27.97
N SER A 327 -6.10 0.43 -27.93
CA SER A 327 -6.82 0.89 -29.12
C SER A 327 -6.30 2.24 -29.64
N LYS A 328 -6.74 2.64 -30.84
CA LYS A 328 -6.37 3.92 -31.43
C LYS A 328 -6.83 5.14 -30.62
N ASN A 329 -7.97 5.08 -29.95
CA ASN A 329 -8.50 6.15 -29.10
C ASN A 329 -7.87 6.20 -27.70
N GLY A 330 -6.95 5.26 -27.38
CA GLY A 330 -6.27 5.17 -26.09
C GLY A 330 -6.96 4.27 -25.06
N SER A 331 -8.13 3.69 -25.38
CA SER A 331 -8.71 2.65 -24.52
C SER A 331 -7.77 1.45 -24.43
N LYS A 332 -7.69 0.84 -23.24
CA LYS A 332 -6.78 -0.28 -23.01
C LYS A 332 -7.45 -1.40 -22.22
N LEU A 333 -6.97 -2.61 -22.41
CA LEU A 333 -7.24 -3.79 -21.60
C LEU A 333 -5.91 -4.41 -21.23
N SER A 334 -5.70 -4.69 -19.95
CA SER A 334 -4.52 -5.40 -19.45
C SER A 334 -4.94 -6.67 -18.74
N LEU A 335 -4.24 -7.76 -19.01
CA LEU A 335 -4.34 -9.04 -18.30
C LEU A 335 -3.06 -9.23 -17.54
N PHE A 336 -3.14 -9.61 -16.27
CA PHE A 336 -1.95 -9.78 -15.43
C PHE A 336 -2.07 -10.98 -14.49
N GLY A 337 -0.92 -11.48 -14.06
CA GLY A 337 -0.80 -12.56 -13.11
C GLY A 337 0.39 -12.35 -12.20
N PHE A 338 0.26 -12.83 -10.97
CA PHE A 338 1.23 -12.69 -9.90
C PHE A 338 1.30 -13.96 -9.07
N ASN A 339 2.50 -14.37 -8.68
CA ASN A 339 2.71 -15.42 -7.68
C ASN A 339 3.93 -15.09 -6.85
N PHE A 340 3.83 -15.29 -5.54
CA PHE A 340 5.01 -15.35 -4.70
C PHE A 340 4.97 -16.55 -3.76
N ARG A 341 6.15 -17.01 -3.39
CA ARG A 341 6.38 -18.03 -2.36
C ARG A 341 7.50 -17.57 -1.46
N ASP A 342 7.29 -17.62 -0.17
CA ASP A 342 8.28 -17.27 0.84
C ASP A 342 8.35 -18.37 1.90
N ARG A 343 9.55 -18.64 2.40
CA ARG A 343 9.77 -19.66 3.41
C ARG A 343 10.87 -19.24 4.37
N VAL A 344 10.60 -19.44 5.64
CA VAL A 344 11.55 -19.24 6.74
C VAL A 344 11.63 -20.53 7.53
N ASN A 345 12.83 -21.06 7.70
CA ASN A 345 13.08 -22.23 8.49
C ASN A 345 13.99 -21.86 9.68
N PHE A 346 13.38 -21.58 10.82
CA PHE A 346 14.09 -21.47 12.09
C PHE A 346 14.29 -22.87 12.64
N ARG A 347 15.50 -23.42 12.41
CA ARG A 347 15.85 -24.79 12.82
C ARG A 347 15.46 -25.05 14.26
N GLN A 348 14.68 -26.12 14.49
CA GLN A 348 14.18 -26.59 15.82
C GLN A 348 13.15 -25.67 16.50
N ILE A 349 12.72 -24.55 15.88
CA ILE A 349 11.73 -23.64 16.46
C ILE A 349 10.47 -23.66 15.63
N ALA A 350 10.54 -23.25 14.34
CA ALA A 350 9.38 -23.19 13.47
C ALA A 350 9.77 -23.22 11.99
N ASP A 351 8.92 -23.85 11.17
CA ASP A 351 8.93 -23.75 9.69
C ASP A 351 7.69 -22.94 9.30
N ILE A 352 7.92 -21.77 8.67
CA ILE A 352 6.86 -20.86 8.28
C ILE A 352 6.91 -20.67 6.77
N GLY A 353 5.76 -20.83 6.13
CA GLY A 353 5.61 -20.67 4.69
C GLY A 353 4.45 -19.76 4.31
N TRP A 354 4.64 -18.99 3.26
CA TRP A 354 3.60 -18.17 2.64
C TRP A 354 3.57 -18.44 1.14
N ASN A 355 2.37 -18.49 0.60
CA ASN A 355 2.14 -18.61 -0.84
C ASN A 355 1.01 -17.67 -1.23
N SER A 356 1.15 -16.99 -2.36
CA SER A 356 0.07 -16.22 -2.94
C SER A 356 0.03 -16.37 -4.45
N LEU A 357 -1.18 -16.46 -4.98
CA LEU A 357 -1.47 -16.47 -6.40
C LEU A 357 -2.51 -15.40 -6.70
N GLY A 358 -2.30 -14.63 -7.76
CA GLY A 358 -3.26 -13.65 -8.22
C GLY A 358 -3.36 -13.60 -9.73
N LEU A 359 -4.57 -13.40 -10.23
CA LEU A 359 -4.87 -13.20 -11.65
C LEU A 359 -5.85 -12.04 -11.78
N GLY A 360 -5.70 -11.20 -12.79
CA GLY A 360 -6.62 -10.09 -12.98
C GLY A 360 -6.64 -9.52 -14.39
N ALA A 361 -7.66 -8.70 -14.58
CA ALA A 361 -7.84 -7.86 -15.76
C ALA A 361 -8.20 -6.45 -15.31
N ASN A 362 -7.58 -5.44 -15.91
CA ASN A 362 -8.00 -4.06 -15.77
C ASN A 362 -8.22 -3.42 -17.13
N PHE A 363 -9.14 -2.47 -17.17
CA PHE A 363 -9.47 -1.76 -18.41
C PHE A 363 -9.65 -0.26 -18.17
N VAL A 364 -9.39 0.48 -19.22
CA VAL A 364 -9.71 1.91 -19.34
C VAL A 364 -10.38 2.11 -20.68
N LEU A 365 -11.61 2.64 -20.65
CA LEU A 365 -12.40 2.93 -21.85
C LEU A 365 -12.63 4.42 -21.97
N ILE A 366 -12.48 4.93 -23.19
CA ILE A 366 -12.74 6.33 -23.54
C ILE A 366 -13.82 6.34 -24.61
N PRO A 367 -15.09 6.50 -24.20
CA PRO A 367 -16.19 6.53 -25.15
C PRO A 367 -16.05 7.68 -26.12
N GLU A 368 -16.33 7.45 -27.41
CA GLU A 368 -16.36 8.49 -28.42
C GLU A 368 -17.50 9.47 -28.13
N GLY A 369 -17.25 10.77 -28.31
CA GLY A 369 -18.28 11.80 -28.10
C GLY A 369 -18.67 12.08 -26.63
N SER A 370 -18.00 11.47 -25.65
CA SER A 370 -18.25 11.69 -24.22
C SER A 370 -17.05 12.32 -23.52
N THR A 371 -17.27 13.12 -22.49
CA THR A 371 -16.23 13.65 -21.59
C THR A 371 -15.94 12.71 -20.44
N SER A 372 -16.36 11.43 -20.52
CA SER A 372 -16.19 10.43 -19.46
C SER A 372 -14.98 9.55 -19.72
N LEU A 373 -14.37 9.08 -18.62
CA LEU A 373 -13.41 7.98 -18.58
C LEU A 373 -14.04 6.86 -17.76
N ILE A 374 -14.03 5.63 -18.29
CA ILE A 374 -14.53 4.46 -17.57
C ILE A 374 -13.35 3.55 -17.30
N SER A 375 -13.15 3.17 -16.07
CA SER A 375 -12.10 2.22 -15.69
C SER A 375 -12.66 1.13 -14.79
N GLY A 376 -12.00 -0.01 -14.75
CA GLY A 376 -12.40 -1.07 -13.86
C GLY A 376 -11.36 -2.16 -13.76
N THR A 377 -11.51 -2.97 -12.73
CA THR A 377 -10.67 -4.13 -12.45
C THR A 377 -11.55 -5.31 -12.07
N LEU A 378 -11.17 -6.49 -12.50
CA LEU A 378 -11.65 -7.77 -11.98
C LEU A 378 -10.45 -8.64 -11.68
N ALA A 379 -10.32 -9.08 -10.44
CA ALA A 379 -9.16 -9.84 -10.01
C ALA A 379 -9.56 -10.95 -9.03
N TYR A 380 -8.78 -12.02 -9.05
CA TYR A 380 -8.79 -13.13 -8.12
C TYR A 380 -7.47 -13.15 -7.37
N SER A 381 -7.51 -13.39 -6.06
CA SER A 381 -6.33 -13.55 -5.23
C SER A 381 -6.52 -14.68 -4.22
N ASP A 382 -5.47 -15.46 -4.03
CA ASP A 382 -5.35 -16.53 -3.05
C ASP A 382 -4.09 -16.29 -2.24
N TYR A 383 -4.18 -16.42 -0.92
CA TYR A 383 -3.07 -16.30 0.00
C TYR A 383 -3.18 -17.35 1.09
N GLN A 384 -2.08 -18.02 1.39
CA GLN A 384 -1.98 -19.04 2.41
C GLN A 384 -0.73 -18.83 3.26
N ALA A 385 -0.88 -18.94 4.58
CA ALA A 385 0.19 -18.95 5.55
C ALA A 385 0.13 -20.22 6.38
N THR A 386 1.27 -20.87 6.57
CA THR A 386 1.39 -22.09 7.39
C THR A 386 2.54 -21.91 8.37
N GLN A 387 2.34 -22.36 9.61
CA GLN A 387 3.40 -22.41 10.62
C GLN A 387 3.36 -23.77 11.29
N LYS A 388 4.51 -24.44 11.33
CA LYS A 388 4.72 -25.69 12.04
C LYS A 388 5.76 -25.45 13.12
N GLU A 389 5.35 -25.60 14.37
CA GLU A 389 6.25 -25.50 15.53
C GLU A 389 6.74 -26.88 15.97
N ALA A 390 7.71 -26.89 16.88
CA ALA A 390 8.29 -28.14 17.41
C ALA A 390 7.27 -29.00 18.19
N ASP A 391 6.20 -28.40 18.71
CA ASP A 391 5.09 -29.09 19.39
C ASP A 391 4.15 -29.84 18.42
N GLY A 392 4.35 -29.66 17.09
CA GLY A 392 3.54 -30.29 16.05
C GLY A 392 2.14 -29.68 15.88
N ALA A 393 1.77 -28.67 16.68
CA ALA A 393 0.48 -28.01 16.55
C ALA A 393 0.44 -27.17 15.25
N PRO A 394 -0.46 -27.49 14.30
CA PRO A 394 -0.55 -26.72 13.07
C PRO A 394 -1.20 -25.35 13.33
N ARG A 395 -0.68 -24.32 12.67
CA ARG A 395 -1.29 -23.01 12.57
C ARG A 395 -1.38 -22.67 11.10
N GLU A 396 -2.59 -22.48 10.62
CA GLU A 396 -2.86 -22.24 9.20
C GLU A 396 -3.83 -21.08 9.04
N SER A 397 -3.60 -20.27 8.03
CA SER A 397 -4.53 -19.23 7.62
C SER A 397 -4.54 -19.09 6.12
N GLY A 398 -5.72 -19.08 5.54
CA GLY A 398 -5.94 -18.82 4.13
C GLY A 398 -6.98 -17.72 3.92
N ILE A 399 -6.81 -16.97 2.85
CA ILE A 399 -7.84 -16.06 2.33
C ILE A 399 -7.83 -16.13 0.81
N THR A 400 -8.98 -16.51 0.25
CA THR A 400 -9.16 -16.72 -1.18
C THR A 400 -10.38 -15.95 -1.63
N GLY A 401 -10.26 -15.17 -2.72
CA GLY A 401 -11.41 -14.41 -3.16
C GLY A 401 -11.22 -13.66 -4.46
N PHE A 402 -12.24 -12.90 -4.80
CA PHE A 402 -12.23 -11.99 -5.94
C PHE A 402 -12.57 -10.57 -5.50
N ASN A 403 -12.06 -9.61 -6.24
CA ASN A 403 -12.49 -8.21 -6.15
C ASN A 403 -12.72 -7.64 -7.54
N GLY A 404 -13.74 -6.81 -7.65
CA GLY A 404 -14.08 -6.11 -8.88
C GLY A 404 -14.54 -4.69 -8.60
N ASN A 405 -14.21 -3.76 -9.49
CA ASN A 405 -14.70 -2.40 -9.44
C ASN A 405 -14.96 -1.85 -10.84
N ILE A 406 -15.87 -0.91 -10.92
CA ILE A 406 -16.08 -0.06 -12.10
C ILE A 406 -16.19 1.38 -11.60
N ASN A 407 -15.38 2.25 -12.21
CA ASN A 407 -15.32 3.69 -11.93
C ASN A 407 -15.66 4.46 -13.18
N ILE A 408 -16.46 5.49 -13.02
CA ILE A 408 -16.79 6.45 -14.08
C ILE A 408 -16.34 7.83 -13.60
N THR A 409 -15.41 8.43 -14.33
CA THR A 409 -14.96 9.81 -14.10
C THR A 409 -15.60 10.70 -15.16
N GLN A 410 -16.40 11.65 -14.74
CA GLN A 410 -17.04 12.65 -15.61
C GLN A 410 -16.35 14.00 -15.43
N PHE A 411 -15.73 14.51 -16.49
CA PHE A 411 -15.08 15.83 -16.48
C PHE A 411 -16.08 16.94 -16.82
N MET A 412 -16.12 17.99 -15.98
CA MET A 412 -17.07 19.12 -16.10
C MET A 412 -16.36 20.47 -15.91
N GLY A 413 -15.56 20.89 -16.87
CA GLY A 413 -14.65 22.02 -16.72
C GLY A 413 -13.43 21.62 -15.89
N GLU A 414 -13.13 22.42 -14.90
CA GLU A 414 -12.09 22.13 -13.90
C GLU A 414 -12.57 21.16 -12.82
N ASN A 415 -13.88 20.91 -12.77
CA ASN A 415 -14.51 20.01 -11.81
C ASN A 415 -14.58 18.59 -12.35
N GLU A 416 -14.66 17.60 -11.47
CA GLU A 416 -14.90 16.22 -11.86
C GLU A 416 -15.84 15.51 -10.86
N VAL A 417 -16.62 14.57 -11.36
CA VAL A 417 -17.36 13.61 -10.56
C VAL A 417 -16.80 12.23 -10.83
N VAL A 418 -16.46 11.52 -9.77
CA VAL A 418 -16.11 10.10 -9.84
C VAL A 418 -17.18 9.32 -9.08
N TYR A 419 -17.77 8.34 -9.73
CA TYR A 419 -18.72 7.43 -9.09
C TYR A 419 -18.45 6.01 -9.55
N GLY A 420 -18.81 5.06 -8.71
CA GLY A 420 -18.51 3.67 -9.03
C GLY A 420 -19.10 2.69 -8.05
N VAL A 421 -18.83 1.43 -8.34
CA VAL A 421 -19.24 0.29 -7.54
C VAL A 421 -18.03 -0.63 -7.30
N ASP A 422 -17.97 -1.19 -6.09
CA ASP A 422 -17.00 -2.22 -5.70
C ASP A 422 -17.75 -3.48 -5.26
N VAL A 423 -17.20 -4.62 -5.62
CA VAL A 423 -17.63 -5.95 -5.16
C VAL A 423 -16.40 -6.68 -4.65
N VAL A 424 -16.49 -7.22 -3.46
CA VAL A 424 -15.43 -8.07 -2.88
C VAL A 424 -16.10 -9.31 -2.31
N GLY A 425 -15.66 -10.49 -2.76
CA GLY A 425 -16.09 -11.76 -2.22
C GLY A 425 -14.88 -12.59 -1.82
N PHE A 426 -14.80 -13.05 -0.57
CA PHE A 426 -13.69 -13.87 -0.11
C PHE A 426 -14.11 -14.87 0.95
N GLY A 427 -13.40 -16.00 0.99
CA GLY A 427 -13.44 -16.98 2.06
C GLY A 427 -12.17 -16.89 2.90
N THR A 428 -12.30 -16.97 4.24
CA THR A 428 -11.19 -17.13 5.15
C THR A 428 -11.29 -18.49 5.81
N ASN A 429 -10.16 -19.21 5.88
CA ASN A 429 -9.99 -20.40 6.70
C ASN A 429 -8.86 -20.14 7.69
N PHE A 430 -9.09 -20.54 8.94
CA PHE A 430 -8.16 -20.30 10.02
C PHE A 430 -8.18 -21.44 11.01
N GLN A 431 -7.00 -21.90 11.40
CA GLN A 431 -6.83 -22.86 12.49
C GLN A 431 -5.64 -22.44 13.33
N PHE A 432 -5.86 -22.31 14.63
CA PHE A 432 -4.86 -21.91 15.60
C PHE A 432 -5.01 -22.66 16.91
N SER A 433 -3.93 -23.27 17.40
CA SER A 433 -3.87 -23.86 18.73
C SER A 433 -3.25 -22.85 19.70
N ASN A 434 -3.98 -22.50 20.77
CA ASN A 434 -3.44 -21.61 21.79
C ASN A 434 -2.55 -22.38 22.80
N PRO A 435 -1.78 -21.69 23.66
CA PRO A 435 -0.91 -22.35 24.66
C PRO A 435 -1.66 -23.25 25.67
N SER A 436 -2.96 -23.07 25.84
CA SER A 436 -3.81 -23.92 26.69
C SER A 436 -4.33 -25.17 25.96
N GLY A 437 -3.92 -25.42 24.72
CA GLY A 437 -4.34 -26.54 23.89
C GLY A 437 -5.74 -26.40 23.29
N LEU A 438 -6.40 -25.24 23.45
CA LEU A 438 -7.68 -24.98 22.78
C LEU A 438 -7.46 -24.61 21.34
N ILE A 439 -8.23 -25.22 20.44
CA ILE A 439 -8.18 -24.95 19.00
C ILE A 439 -9.26 -23.94 18.65
N LEU A 440 -8.86 -22.81 18.09
CA LEU A 440 -9.73 -21.89 17.40
C LEU A 440 -9.71 -22.25 15.92
N SER A 441 -10.87 -22.62 15.36
CA SER A 441 -11.03 -22.90 13.94
C SER A 441 -12.19 -22.08 13.41
N GLN A 442 -11.98 -21.42 12.27
CA GLN A 442 -13.02 -20.63 11.61
C GLN A 442 -12.93 -20.79 10.10
N ASP A 443 -14.09 -21.08 9.48
CA ASP A 443 -14.32 -20.97 8.05
C ASP A 443 -15.45 -19.97 7.82
N ALA A 444 -15.16 -18.87 7.13
CA ALA A 444 -16.14 -17.81 6.88
C ALA A 444 -16.12 -17.34 5.44
N ASN A 445 -17.30 -17.12 4.87
CA ASN A 445 -17.47 -16.51 3.56
C ASN A 445 -18.03 -15.11 3.70
N THR A 446 -17.42 -14.17 3.01
CA THR A 446 -17.75 -12.75 3.06
C THR A 446 -18.10 -12.24 1.68
N THR A 447 -19.17 -11.44 1.61
CA THR A 447 -19.51 -10.66 0.42
C THR A 447 -19.74 -9.21 0.84
N GLU A 448 -19.04 -8.31 0.19
CA GLU A 448 -19.09 -6.88 0.40
C GLU A 448 -19.45 -6.20 -0.91
N LEU A 449 -20.44 -5.29 -0.86
CA LEU A 449 -20.89 -4.47 -1.98
C LEU A 449 -20.79 -3.00 -1.57
N ALA A 450 -20.22 -2.17 -2.42
CA ALA A 450 -20.21 -0.75 -2.13
C ALA A 450 -20.49 0.10 -3.38
N GLY A 451 -21.26 1.16 -3.16
CA GLY A 451 -21.43 2.24 -4.11
C GLY A 451 -20.83 3.52 -3.55
N TYR A 452 -20.24 4.35 -4.41
CA TYR A 452 -19.65 5.60 -3.97
C TYR A 452 -19.71 6.70 -5.01
N VAL A 453 -19.64 7.92 -4.52
CA VAL A 453 -19.51 9.15 -5.31
C VAL A 453 -18.46 10.06 -4.65
N LYS A 454 -17.67 10.71 -5.47
CA LYS A 454 -16.72 11.77 -5.09
C LYS A 454 -16.90 12.93 -6.06
N TYR A 455 -17.00 14.14 -5.56
CA TYR A 455 -17.06 15.35 -6.36
C TYR A 455 -15.84 16.21 -6.07
N LYS A 456 -15.09 16.58 -7.09
CA LYS A 456 -13.99 17.53 -7.00
C LYS A 456 -14.47 18.89 -7.50
N TYR A 457 -14.50 19.86 -6.59
CA TYR A 457 -14.80 21.24 -6.86
C TYR A 457 -13.50 22.05 -6.79
N LEU A 458 -13.12 22.66 -7.90
CA LEU A 458 -11.89 23.43 -8.04
C LEU A 458 -12.23 24.91 -8.28
N THR A 459 -11.55 25.79 -7.54
CA THR A 459 -11.52 27.22 -7.75
C THR A 459 -10.06 27.69 -7.69
N ASP A 460 -9.79 28.94 -8.03
CA ASP A 460 -8.43 29.52 -7.99
C ASP A 460 -7.70 29.31 -6.63
N LYS A 461 -8.44 29.30 -5.52
CA LYS A 461 -7.89 29.22 -4.17
C LYS A 461 -8.29 27.98 -3.38
N MET A 462 -9.28 27.25 -3.82
CA MET A 462 -9.84 26.15 -3.02
C MET A 462 -10.08 24.90 -3.88
N VAL A 463 -9.67 23.77 -3.35
CA VAL A 463 -10.07 22.45 -3.83
C VAL A 463 -10.88 21.77 -2.74
N LEU A 464 -12.11 21.33 -3.07
CA LEU A 464 -12.99 20.65 -2.15
C LEU A 464 -13.40 19.30 -2.77
N GLU A 465 -13.24 18.22 -2.01
CA GLU A 465 -13.55 16.85 -2.46
C GLU A 465 -14.49 16.16 -1.46
N PRO A 466 -15.78 16.51 -1.38
CA PRO A 466 -16.76 15.69 -0.66
C PRO A 466 -16.91 14.33 -1.35
N GLY A 467 -17.01 13.30 -0.53
CA GLY A 467 -17.23 11.94 -0.96
C GLY A 467 -18.25 11.23 -0.06
N PHE A 468 -18.95 10.28 -0.61
CA PHE A 468 -19.87 9.43 0.13
C PHE A 468 -19.80 8.01 -0.36
N ARG A 469 -19.71 7.06 0.57
CA ARG A 469 -19.71 5.63 0.29
C ARG A 469 -20.77 4.93 1.11
N ILE A 470 -21.53 4.08 0.48
CA ILE A 470 -22.43 3.12 1.14
C ILE A 470 -21.76 1.76 0.99
N HIS A 471 -21.45 1.12 2.11
CA HIS A 471 -20.76 -0.18 2.13
C HIS A 471 -21.69 -1.20 2.81
N ALA A 472 -22.18 -2.16 2.04
CA ALA A 472 -23.03 -3.25 2.50
C ALA A 472 -22.17 -4.51 2.71
N TYR A 473 -22.12 -4.99 3.92
CA TYR A 473 -21.49 -6.25 4.34
C TYR A 473 -22.56 -7.33 4.36
N SER A 474 -22.87 -7.88 3.17
CA SER A 474 -24.04 -8.74 2.95
C SER A 474 -24.03 -9.99 3.84
N SER A 475 -22.86 -10.59 4.06
CA SER A 475 -22.72 -11.78 4.93
C SER A 475 -23.00 -11.48 6.40
N LEU A 476 -22.84 -10.24 6.84
CA LEU A 476 -23.11 -9.80 8.22
C LEU A 476 -24.48 -9.17 8.39
N GLY A 477 -25.18 -8.85 7.31
CA GLY A 477 -26.42 -8.09 7.32
C GLY A 477 -26.25 -6.64 7.80
N GLU A 478 -25.03 -6.07 7.67
CA GLU A 478 -24.72 -4.71 8.13
C GLU A 478 -24.45 -3.76 6.96
N ILE A 479 -24.81 -2.48 7.15
CA ILE A 479 -24.51 -1.40 6.22
C ILE A 479 -23.74 -0.31 6.95
N SER A 480 -22.65 0.15 6.34
CA SER A 480 -21.86 1.30 6.80
C SER A 480 -22.06 2.49 5.87
N LEU A 481 -22.41 3.64 6.45
CA LEU A 481 -22.47 4.92 5.76
C LEU A 481 -21.20 5.71 6.04
N GLU A 482 -20.45 6.04 5.00
CA GLU A 482 -19.09 6.56 5.11
C GLU A 482 -18.96 7.92 4.40
N PRO A 483 -19.43 9.03 5.01
CA PRO A 483 -19.14 10.37 4.53
C PRO A 483 -17.64 10.68 4.69
N ARG A 484 -17.06 11.33 3.69
CA ARG A 484 -15.65 11.71 3.65
C ARG A 484 -15.48 13.08 3.03
N LEU A 485 -14.48 13.80 3.45
CA LEU A 485 -14.19 15.14 2.96
C LEU A 485 -12.68 15.33 2.84
N GLY A 486 -12.25 15.78 1.68
CA GLY A 486 -10.93 16.35 1.45
C GLY A 486 -11.07 17.84 1.13
N ALA A 487 -10.19 18.68 1.62
CA ALA A 487 -10.17 20.09 1.33
C ALA A 487 -8.73 20.64 1.28
N LYS A 488 -8.49 21.55 0.36
CA LYS A 488 -7.23 22.32 0.30
C LYS A 488 -7.56 23.79 0.06
N TYR A 489 -6.86 24.68 0.76
CA TYR A 489 -6.96 26.11 0.57
C TYR A 489 -5.59 26.72 0.27
N ASN A 490 -5.43 27.27 -0.92
CA ASN A 490 -4.22 27.91 -1.39
C ASN A 490 -4.19 29.35 -0.88
N LEU A 491 -3.51 29.60 0.28
CA LEU A 491 -3.31 30.95 0.80
C LEU A 491 -2.48 31.79 -0.18
N THR A 492 -1.41 31.17 -0.67
CA THR A 492 -0.55 31.67 -1.76
C THR A 492 -0.20 30.51 -2.67
N LYS A 493 0.59 30.74 -3.71
CA LYS A 493 1.14 29.64 -4.53
C LYS A 493 2.12 28.74 -3.77
N ASP A 494 2.68 29.24 -2.67
CA ASP A 494 3.72 28.58 -1.88
C ASP A 494 3.25 28.13 -0.50
N ILE A 495 2.07 28.56 -0.05
CA ILE A 495 1.48 28.21 1.26
C ILE A 495 0.09 27.64 1.04
N ARG A 496 -0.11 26.39 1.43
CA ARG A 496 -1.36 25.66 1.24
C ARG A 496 -1.78 25.01 2.56
N LEU A 497 -3.02 25.22 2.95
CA LEU A 497 -3.68 24.52 4.07
C LEU A 497 -4.45 23.33 3.53
N LYS A 498 -4.44 22.22 4.25
CA LYS A 498 -5.13 21.00 3.83
C LYS A 498 -5.85 20.32 4.98
N PHE A 499 -6.93 19.64 4.66
CA PHE A 499 -7.75 18.88 5.60
C PHE A 499 -8.30 17.63 4.93
N ALA A 500 -8.34 16.51 5.66
CA ALA A 500 -9.07 15.32 5.26
C ALA A 500 -9.70 14.64 6.48
N GLY A 501 -10.87 14.04 6.29
CA GLY A 501 -11.53 13.29 7.35
C GLY A 501 -12.66 12.43 6.82
N GLY A 502 -13.12 11.49 7.65
CA GLY A 502 -14.22 10.62 7.27
C GLY A 502 -14.42 9.45 8.20
N LEU A 503 -15.43 8.64 7.86
CA LEU A 503 -15.80 7.40 8.53
C LEU A 503 -15.37 6.20 7.68
N TYR A 504 -14.94 5.14 8.37
CA TYR A 504 -14.37 3.94 7.74
C TYR A 504 -14.85 2.69 8.47
N SER A 505 -15.04 1.60 7.73
CA SER A 505 -15.39 0.30 8.28
C SER A 505 -14.63 -0.84 7.62
N GLN A 506 -14.51 -1.97 8.34
CA GLN A 506 -13.77 -3.15 7.92
C GLN A 506 -14.35 -4.40 8.57
N ASN A 507 -14.43 -5.50 7.80
CA ASN A 507 -14.81 -6.82 8.32
C ASN A 507 -13.58 -7.70 8.62
N LEU A 508 -12.46 -7.52 7.90
CA LEU A 508 -11.28 -8.36 8.04
C LEU A 508 -10.58 -8.14 9.39
N ILE A 509 -10.18 -9.22 10.05
CA ILE A 509 -9.58 -9.23 11.39
C ILE A 509 -8.19 -9.86 11.29
N SER A 510 -7.26 -9.40 12.12
CA SER A 510 -5.93 -9.99 12.25
C SER A 510 -5.98 -11.27 13.08
N ALA A 511 -5.32 -12.31 12.59
CA ALA A 511 -5.04 -13.51 13.36
C ALA A 511 -3.78 -13.38 14.23
N GLN A 512 -3.16 -12.21 14.27
CA GLN A 512 -1.94 -11.96 15.03
C GLN A 512 -2.22 -11.68 16.51
N SER A 513 -1.26 -12.08 17.35
CA SER A 513 -1.23 -11.67 18.75
C SER A 513 -0.52 -10.32 18.89
N ASP A 514 -1.12 -9.36 19.60
CA ASP A 514 -0.50 -8.06 19.91
C ASP A 514 0.53 -8.15 21.07
N ARG A 515 0.84 -9.34 21.57
CA ARG A 515 1.79 -9.52 22.68
C ARG A 515 3.23 -9.26 22.29
N ASP A 516 3.60 -9.58 21.05
CA ASP A 516 4.94 -9.41 20.53
C ASP A 516 4.92 -8.64 19.22
N ILE A 517 5.90 -7.73 19.05
CA ILE A 517 6.09 -6.96 17.82
C ILE A 517 6.50 -7.88 16.66
N VAL A 518 7.18 -8.98 16.98
CA VAL A 518 7.64 -9.96 16.00
C VAL A 518 6.65 -11.10 15.92
N ASN A 519 5.82 -11.05 14.90
CA ASN A 519 4.93 -12.15 14.56
C ASN A 519 5.01 -12.39 13.05
N LEU A 520 5.63 -13.49 12.67
CA LEU A 520 5.83 -13.85 11.27
C LEU A 520 4.59 -14.54 10.68
N PHE A 521 3.72 -15.09 11.51
CA PHE A 521 2.46 -15.70 11.05
C PHE A 521 1.44 -14.61 10.73
N TYR A 522 1.28 -14.28 9.46
CA TYR A 522 0.34 -13.26 9.00
C TYR A 522 -0.96 -13.91 8.51
N GLY A 523 -1.93 -14.00 9.39
CA GLY A 523 -3.21 -14.69 9.15
C GLY A 523 -4.40 -13.74 9.20
N PHE A 524 -5.52 -14.20 8.62
CA PHE A 524 -6.74 -13.44 8.43
C PHE A 524 -7.97 -14.19 8.91
N LEU A 525 -8.89 -13.44 9.50
CA LEU A 525 -10.21 -13.87 9.95
C LEU A 525 -11.25 -12.87 9.43
N SER A 526 -12.48 -13.30 9.34
CA SER A 526 -13.60 -12.43 8.99
C SER A 526 -14.89 -12.88 9.67
N GLY A 527 -15.87 -11.99 9.80
CA GLY A 527 -17.19 -12.31 10.31
C GLY A 527 -17.17 -12.92 11.72
N PRO A 528 -16.70 -12.22 12.75
CA PRO A 528 -16.55 -12.79 14.06
C PRO A 528 -17.92 -13.22 14.62
N ASP A 529 -18.09 -14.50 14.91
CA ASP A 529 -19.37 -15.05 15.35
C ASP A 529 -19.50 -15.08 16.87
N ASN A 530 -18.38 -15.18 17.60
CA ASN A 530 -18.33 -15.36 19.04
C ASN A 530 -17.75 -14.14 19.76
N LEU A 531 -18.41 -12.97 19.58
CA LEU A 531 -18.09 -11.73 20.28
C LEU A 531 -18.64 -11.69 21.70
N PRO A 532 -18.02 -10.93 22.62
CA PRO A 532 -18.61 -10.59 23.92
C PRO A 532 -19.98 -9.91 23.73
N ARG A 533 -20.91 -10.19 24.62
CA ARG A 533 -22.27 -9.59 24.58
C ARG A 533 -22.25 -8.10 24.91
N THR A 534 -21.32 -7.69 25.76
CA THR A 534 -21.15 -6.30 26.19
C THR A 534 -19.68 -5.89 26.16
N PHE A 535 -19.44 -4.62 25.93
CA PHE A 535 -18.15 -3.97 26.01
C PHE A 535 -18.29 -2.63 26.73
N ASP A 536 -17.52 -2.42 27.80
CA ASP A 536 -17.59 -1.22 28.66
C ASP A 536 -19.03 -0.89 29.10
N GLY A 537 -19.78 -1.94 29.50
CA GLY A 537 -21.16 -1.82 29.96
C GLY A 537 -22.21 -1.57 28.87
N GLN A 538 -21.82 -1.49 27.59
CA GLN A 538 -22.72 -1.28 26.46
C GLN A 538 -22.86 -2.56 25.62
N PRO A 539 -24.04 -2.86 25.06
CA PRO A 539 -24.21 -3.99 24.16
C PRO A 539 -23.32 -3.87 22.91
N VAL A 540 -22.69 -4.97 22.51
CA VAL A 540 -21.97 -5.06 21.23
C VAL A 540 -23.00 -5.39 20.13
N THR A 541 -23.33 -4.41 19.29
CA THR A 541 -24.37 -4.51 18.29
C THR A 541 -23.87 -4.64 16.84
N SER A 542 -22.57 -4.48 16.62
CA SER A 542 -21.94 -4.56 15.28
C SER A 542 -20.77 -5.54 15.32
N LYS A 543 -20.60 -6.27 14.23
CA LYS A 543 -19.43 -7.14 13.99
C LYS A 543 -18.29 -6.43 13.26
N LEU A 544 -18.52 -5.20 12.79
CA LEU A 544 -17.57 -4.42 12.01
C LEU A 544 -16.57 -3.69 12.89
N GLN A 545 -15.32 -3.66 12.47
CA GLN A 545 -14.36 -2.68 12.95
C GLN A 545 -14.66 -1.31 12.36
N LYS A 546 -14.56 -0.24 13.14
CA LYS A 546 -14.94 1.12 12.76
C LYS A 546 -13.89 2.14 13.20
N ALA A 547 -13.60 3.10 12.32
CA ALA A 547 -12.70 4.20 12.64
C ALA A 547 -13.21 5.54 12.09
N ARG A 548 -12.76 6.62 12.74
CA ARG A 548 -12.93 8.02 12.30
C ARG A 548 -11.55 8.63 12.13
N HIS A 549 -11.35 9.35 11.03
CA HIS A 549 -10.11 10.08 10.80
C HIS A 549 -10.38 11.57 10.72
N ALA A 550 -9.49 12.37 11.31
CA ALA A 550 -9.38 13.80 11.08
C ALA A 550 -7.89 14.17 10.96
N ILE A 551 -7.53 14.83 9.86
CA ILE A 551 -6.16 15.16 9.53
C ILE A 551 -6.14 16.60 9.01
N GLY A 552 -5.27 17.42 9.56
CA GLY A 552 -5.03 18.78 9.11
C GLY A 552 -3.54 19.03 8.87
N GLY A 553 -3.21 19.85 7.90
CA GLY A 553 -1.82 20.10 7.59
C GLY A 553 -1.55 21.37 6.82
N VAL A 554 -0.27 21.68 6.68
CA VAL A 554 0.25 22.81 5.92
C VAL A 554 1.38 22.35 5.00
N GLU A 555 1.34 22.81 3.76
CA GLU A 555 2.41 22.65 2.80
C GLU A 555 3.05 24.01 2.53
N LEU A 556 4.37 24.06 2.60
CA LEU A 556 5.17 25.28 2.40
C LEU A 556 6.28 25.00 1.38
N ASP A 557 6.32 25.79 0.32
CA ASP A 557 7.45 25.78 -0.62
C ASP A 557 8.39 26.95 -0.30
N PHE A 558 9.65 26.64 -0.02
CA PHE A 558 10.68 27.65 0.20
C PHE A 558 11.59 27.76 -1.04
N GLY A 559 11.40 28.84 -1.81
CA GLY A 559 12.08 29.02 -3.07
C GLY A 559 11.68 27.95 -4.11
N LYS A 560 12.65 27.44 -4.87
CA LYS A 560 12.40 26.52 -5.99
C LYS A 560 12.64 25.04 -5.67
N TYR A 561 13.28 24.73 -4.54
CA TYR A 561 13.87 23.41 -4.31
C TYR A 561 13.50 22.78 -2.97
N PHE A 562 12.90 23.53 -2.05
CA PHE A 562 12.52 23.05 -0.73
C PHE A 562 11.00 22.91 -0.64
N GLU A 563 10.56 21.73 -0.24
CA GLU A 563 9.17 21.43 0.11
C GLU A 563 9.12 21.01 1.57
N PHE A 564 8.28 21.67 2.35
CA PHE A 564 8.00 21.29 3.72
C PHE A 564 6.51 20.93 3.86
N ASN A 565 6.23 19.83 4.52
CA ASN A 565 4.88 19.37 4.83
C ASN A 565 4.79 19.06 6.32
N ALA A 566 3.80 19.61 6.99
CA ALA A 566 3.49 19.28 8.37
C ALA A 566 2.02 18.86 8.46
N GLU A 567 1.76 17.73 9.12
CA GLU A 567 0.42 17.20 9.34
C GLU A 567 0.22 16.85 10.81
N ALA A 568 -0.96 17.18 11.35
CA ALA A 568 -1.48 16.66 12.60
C ALA A 568 -2.65 15.72 12.30
N TYR A 569 -2.73 14.61 13.01
CA TYR A 569 -3.80 13.64 12.79
C TYR A 569 -4.35 13.06 14.08
N ILE A 570 -5.61 12.64 14.00
CA ILE A 570 -6.26 11.75 14.96
C ILE A 570 -7.01 10.67 14.21
N LYS A 571 -6.83 9.43 14.63
CA LYS A 571 -7.63 8.27 14.24
C LYS A 571 -8.27 7.70 15.51
N ASP A 572 -9.59 7.73 15.56
CA ASP A 572 -10.38 7.18 16.64
C ASP A 572 -10.95 5.84 16.19
N PHE A 573 -10.46 4.75 16.75
CA PHE A 573 -10.91 3.39 16.50
C PHE A 573 -12.03 3.07 17.49
N ASN A 574 -13.26 3.34 17.08
CA ASN A 574 -14.45 3.17 17.94
C ASN A 574 -14.71 1.72 18.28
N GLN A 575 -14.39 0.79 17.39
CA GLN A 575 -14.52 -0.64 17.58
C GLN A 575 -13.43 -1.37 16.79
N LEU A 576 -12.67 -2.16 17.49
CA LEU A 576 -11.70 -3.12 16.95
C LEU A 576 -12.07 -4.51 17.47
N THR A 577 -11.69 -5.53 16.72
CA THR A 577 -11.88 -6.93 17.10
C THR A 577 -10.54 -7.65 16.99
N ASN A 578 -10.15 -8.31 18.06
CA ASN A 578 -8.93 -9.12 18.13
C ASN A 578 -9.23 -10.52 18.65
N ILE A 579 -8.33 -11.48 18.39
CA ILE A 579 -8.40 -12.81 18.99
C ILE A 579 -8.24 -12.69 20.51
N ASN A 580 -9.06 -13.40 21.24
CA ASN A 580 -8.98 -13.45 22.69
C ASN A 580 -7.76 -14.29 23.15
N ARG A 581 -6.77 -13.62 23.69
CA ARG A 581 -5.53 -14.25 24.21
C ARG A 581 -5.68 -14.79 25.62
N ASP A 582 -6.73 -14.42 26.32
CA ASP A 582 -6.99 -14.82 27.71
C ASP A 582 -8.04 -15.93 27.82
N LYS A 583 -8.48 -16.51 26.69
CA LYS A 583 -9.40 -17.63 26.63
C LYS A 583 -8.77 -18.87 27.23
N ILE A 584 -9.40 -19.37 28.31
CA ILE A 584 -9.04 -20.63 29.03
C ILE A 584 -10.19 -21.63 29.13
N TYR A 585 -11.42 -21.20 28.82
CA TYR A 585 -12.59 -22.06 28.81
C TYR A 585 -13.18 -22.19 27.41
N ALA A 586 -13.76 -23.35 27.09
CA ALA A 586 -14.61 -23.48 25.91
C ALA A 586 -15.91 -22.68 26.14
N ASP A 587 -16.49 -22.11 25.06
CA ASP A 587 -17.76 -21.41 25.15
C ASP A 587 -18.93 -22.38 24.97
N ILE A 588 -19.22 -23.16 26.04
CA ILE A 588 -20.26 -24.16 26.15
C ILE A 588 -21.09 -23.93 27.41
N GLU A 589 -22.25 -24.54 27.51
CA GLU A 589 -23.19 -24.37 28.62
C GLU A 589 -22.57 -24.65 30.02
N GLU A 590 -21.60 -25.58 30.09
CA GLU A 590 -20.88 -25.92 31.33
C GLU A 590 -20.15 -24.70 31.94
N PHE A 591 -19.72 -23.76 31.11
CA PHE A 591 -18.97 -22.58 31.53
C PHE A 591 -19.75 -21.26 31.36
N ASP A 592 -21.08 -21.30 31.29
CA ASP A 592 -21.92 -20.12 31.15
C ASP A 592 -21.76 -19.09 32.28
N ASP A 593 -21.41 -19.58 33.50
CA ASP A 593 -21.10 -18.76 34.67
C ASP A 593 -19.75 -17.99 34.56
N LYS A 594 -18.89 -18.38 33.62
CA LYS A 594 -17.59 -17.73 33.44
C LYS A 594 -17.71 -16.44 32.65
N PRO A 595 -16.88 -15.42 32.95
CA PRO A 595 -16.85 -14.14 32.23
C PRO A 595 -16.54 -14.32 30.74
N ASP A 596 -17.15 -13.51 29.92
CA ASP A 596 -16.95 -13.53 28.45
C ASP A 596 -15.47 -13.42 28.03
N PHE A 597 -14.67 -12.63 28.74
CA PHE A 597 -13.24 -12.45 28.43
C PHE A 597 -12.40 -13.74 28.64
N LEU A 598 -12.90 -14.75 29.36
CA LEU A 598 -12.21 -16.03 29.53
C LEU A 598 -12.71 -17.14 28.60
N LYS A 599 -13.83 -16.94 27.90
CA LYS A 599 -14.46 -18.01 27.10
C LYS A 599 -14.74 -17.64 25.64
N LYS A 600 -14.97 -16.37 25.33
CA LYS A 600 -15.22 -15.93 23.93
C LYS A 600 -13.96 -16.06 23.07
N ASP A 601 -14.14 -16.25 21.76
CA ASP A 601 -13.03 -16.38 20.80
C ASP A 601 -12.39 -15.02 20.48
N TYR A 602 -13.17 -13.97 20.60
CA TYR A 602 -12.76 -12.61 20.28
C TYR A 602 -12.95 -11.65 21.45
N ILE A 603 -12.14 -10.62 21.48
CA ILE A 603 -12.30 -9.43 22.33
C ILE A 603 -12.65 -8.23 21.45
N VAL A 604 -13.44 -7.33 22.01
CA VAL A 604 -13.71 -6.01 21.44
C VAL A 604 -12.83 -5.00 22.15
N GLU A 605 -12.25 -4.10 21.38
CA GLU A 605 -11.39 -3.02 21.85
C GLU A 605 -11.81 -1.69 21.25
N ARG A 606 -11.46 -0.60 21.89
CA ARG A 606 -11.44 0.76 21.32
C ARG A 606 -10.05 1.35 21.50
N GLY A 607 -9.73 2.40 20.75
CA GLY A 607 -8.45 3.07 20.93
C GLY A 607 -8.29 4.28 20.06
N GLN A 608 -7.21 5.00 20.29
CA GLN A 608 -6.88 6.21 19.57
C GLN A 608 -5.43 6.17 19.07
N ALA A 609 -5.20 6.81 17.94
CA ALA A 609 -3.87 7.13 17.48
C ALA A 609 -3.83 8.59 17.04
N TYR A 610 -2.94 9.37 17.62
CA TYR A 610 -2.77 10.76 17.23
C TYR A 610 -1.30 11.15 17.19
N GLY A 611 -0.99 12.16 16.40
CA GLY A 611 0.41 12.54 16.22
C GLY A 611 0.63 13.69 15.26
N PHE A 612 1.91 13.95 15.05
CA PHE A 612 2.42 14.97 14.13
C PHE A 612 3.46 14.34 13.20
N ASP A 613 3.34 14.64 11.94
CA ASP A 613 4.28 14.22 10.91
C ASP A 613 4.88 15.44 10.22
N PHE A 614 6.19 15.46 10.10
CA PHE A 614 6.93 16.49 9.39
C PHE A 614 7.76 15.85 8.27
N ARG A 615 7.76 16.50 7.10
CA ARG A 615 8.56 16.11 5.94
C ARG A 615 9.25 17.33 5.36
N LEU A 616 10.54 17.21 5.15
CA LEU A 616 11.34 18.18 4.41
C LEU A 616 11.98 17.48 3.22
N LYS A 617 11.74 17.98 2.01
CA LYS A 617 12.37 17.53 0.78
C LYS A 617 13.18 18.66 0.18
N TYR A 618 14.39 18.35 -0.27
CA TYR A 618 15.21 19.21 -1.09
C TYR A 618 15.70 18.42 -2.31
N ASP A 619 15.38 18.89 -3.51
CA ASP A 619 15.78 18.25 -4.76
C ASP A 619 16.38 19.30 -5.70
N ARG A 620 17.70 19.22 -5.90
CA ARG A 620 18.41 20.12 -6.80
C ARG A 620 19.56 19.42 -7.53
N LYS A 621 19.40 19.22 -8.85
CA LYS A 621 20.44 18.72 -9.76
C LYS A 621 21.17 17.44 -9.28
N ARG A 622 22.18 17.64 -8.42
CA ARG A 622 23.11 16.60 -7.96
C ARG A 622 22.85 16.16 -6.53
N PHE A 623 22.06 16.91 -5.80
CA PHE A 623 21.83 16.68 -4.38
C PHE A 623 20.34 16.53 -4.09
N TYR A 624 20.01 15.38 -3.55
CA TYR A 624 18.70 15.05 -3.02
C TYR A 624 18.80 14.88 -1.52
N PHE A 625 17.87 15.48 -0.78
CA PHE A 625 17.76 15.31 0.66
C PHE A 625 16.29 15.16 1.05
N TRP A 626 16.04 14.18 1.90
CA TRP A 626 14.72 13.89 2.44
C TRP A 626 14.85 13.65 3.94
N ALA A 627 14.04 14.35 4.72
CA ALA A 627 13.97 14.17 6.17
C ALA A 627 12.51 14.02 6.60
N THR A 628 12.23 13.04 7.44
CA THR A 628 10.94 12.89 8.09
C THR A 628 11.11 12.77 9.60
N TYR A 629 10.16 13.34 10.32
CA TYR A 629 10.00 13.13 11.74
C TYR A 629 8.53 12.89 12.05
N SER A 630 8.25 11.82 12.79
CA SER A 630 6.91 11.47 13.27
C SER A 630 6.93 11.35 14.78
N TRP A 631 5.98 12.00 15.43
CA TRP A 631 5.63 11.77 16.81
C TRP A 631 4.24 11.16 16.86
N THR A 632 4.11 9.99 17.50
CA THR A 632 2.86 9.21 17.50
C THR A 632 2.56 8.71 18.90
N TYR A 633 1.31 8.77 19.30
CA TYR A 633 0.76 8.14 20.49
C TYR A 633 -0.36 7.18 20.07
N VAL A 634 -0.27 5.95 20.54
CA VAL A 634 -1.30 4.92 20.30
C VAL A 634 -1.70 4.28 21.61
N ASP A 635 -2.98 4.21 21.87
CA ASP A 635 -3.55 3.44 22.98
C ASP A 635 -4.65 2.48 22.51
N ARG A 636 -4.94 1.50 23.34
CA ARG A 636 -6.05 0.56 23.21
C ARG A 636 -6.64 0.30 24.59
N PHE A 637 -7.97 0.10 24.62
CA PHE A 637 -8.71 -0.33 25.81
C PHE A 637 -9.45 -1.60 25.48
N ASP A 638 -9.18 -2.68 26.23
CA ASP A 638 -9.72 -4.04 26.00
C ASP A 638 -10.96 -4.34 26.85
N GLY A 639 -11.54 -3.33 27.50
CA GLY A 639 -12.67 -3.49 28.44
C GLY A 639 -12.24 -3.65 29.89
N ILE A 640 -10.96 -3.91 30.16
CA ILE A 640 -10.39 -4.11 31.49
C ILE A 640 -9.28 -3.09 31.75
N ARG A 641 -8.37 -2.91 30.81
CA ARG A 641 -7.16 -2.07 30.93
C ARG A 641 -6.89 -1.27 29.69
N THR A 642 -6.25 -0.12 29.88
CA THR A 642 -5.68 0.68 28.79
C THR A 642 -4.21 0.35 28.64
N TYR A 643 -3.76 0.12 27.41
CA TYR A 643 -2.38 -0.24 27.11
C TYR A 643 -1.90 0.38 25.79
N ASN A 644 -0.57 0.48 25.64
CA ASN A 644 0.03 0.82 24.36
C ASN A 644 0.30 -0.47 23.57
N PRO A 645 -0.17 -0.60 22.32
CA PRO A 645 0.11 -1.78 21.52
C PRO A 645 1.61 -1.91 21.23
N SER A 646 2.06 -3.14 20.92
CA SER A 646 3.48 -3.46 20.70
C SER A 646 4.18 -2.62 19.61
N PHE A 647 3.43 -2.02 18.71
CA PHE A 647 3.92 -1.16 17.63
C PHE A 647 3.87 0.35 17.94
N ASP A 648 3.54 0.77 19.16
CA ASP A 648 3.54 2.18 19.56
C ASP A 648 4.96 2.73 19.66
N ARG A 649 5.41 3.42 18.60
CA ARG A 649 6.71 4.09 18.52
C ARG A 649 6.52 5.60 18.63
N ARG A 650 7.00 6.19 19.75
CA ARG A 650 6.81 7.62 20.05
C ARG A 650 7.51 8.55 19.09
N HIS A 651 8.74 8.24 18.74
CA HIS A 651 9.57 9.07 17.88
C HIS A 651 10.13 8.21 16.77
N ASN A 652 9.99 8.68 15.54
CA ASN A 652 10.54 8.05 14.34
C ASN A 652 11.17 9.14 13.46
N ILE A 653 12.47 9.03 13.18
CA ILE A 653 13.22 9.98 12.36
C ILE A 653 13.86 9.22 11.22
N ASN A 654 13.73 9.72 10.00
CA ASN A 654 14.42 9.18 8.85
C ASN A 654 15.10 10.31 8.09
N LEU A 655 16.37 10.12 7.76
CA LEU A 655 17.17 11.04 6.96
C LEU A 655 17.71 10.26 5.76
N VAL A 656 17.48 10.78 4.56
CA VAL A 656 18.01 10.24 3.31
C VAL A 656 18.77 11.34 2.60
N SER A 657 19.94 11.04 2.10
CA SER A 657 20.75 11.96 1.31
C SER A 657 21.39 11.22 0.15
N THR A 658 21.30 11.79 -1.05
CA THR A 658 21.90 11.24 -2.26
C THR A 658 22.64 12.33 -3.00
N TYR A 659 23.90 12.06 -3.38
CA TYR A 659 24.75 12.96 -4.13
C TYR A 659 25.27 12.28 -5.40
N THR A 660 24.90 12.86 -6.56
CA THR A 660 25.33 12.38 -7.87
C THR A 660 26.53 13.18 -8.35
N PHE A 661 27.62 12.50 -8.75
CA PHE A 661 28.88 13.12 -9.13
C PHE A 661 29.53 12.41 -10.33
N GLY A 662 30.73 12.86 -10.72
CA GLY A 662 31.40 12.43 -11.94
C GLY A 662 31.08 13.37 -13.13
N GLU A 663 31.88 13.30 -14.19
CA GLU A 663 31.72 14.13 -15.38
C GLU A 663 30.39 13.83 -16.10
N ASN A 664 30.03 12.55 -16.19
CA ASN A 664 28.80 12.07 -16.81
C ASN A 664 27.67 11.79 -15.81
N LEU A 665 27.77 12.27 -14.56
CA LEU A 665 26.81 12.00 -13.50
C LEU A 665 26.55 10.50 -13.27
N ASN A 666 27.57 9.70 -13.42
CA ASN A 666 27.53 8.24 -13.41
C ASN A 666 27.89 7.61 -12.04
N TRP A 667 28.21 8.43 -11.06
CA TRP A 667 28.39 8.02 -9.68
C TRP A 667 27.30 8.56 -8.78
N GLU A 668 26.79 7.75 -7.88
CA GLU A 668 25.79 8.13 -6.90
C GLU A 668 26.17 7.58 -5.52
N LEU A 669 26.33 8.47 -4.55
CA LEU A 669 26.55 8.15 -3.15
C LEU A 669 25.26 8.45 -2.39
N SER A 670 24.68 7.42 -1.75
CA SER A 670 23.46 7.53 -0.96
C SER A 670 23.67 7.11 0.48
N GLY A 671 23.04 7.81 1.40
CA GLY A 671 23.00 7.50 2.83
C GLY A 671 21.60 7.55 3.38
N ARG A 672 21.25 6.60 4.26
CA ARG A 672 19.99 6.57 4.97
C ARG A 672 20.24 6.33 6.45
N TRP A 673 19.76 7.24 7.28
CA TRP A 673 19.79 7.07 8.74
C TRP A 673 18.38 7.01 9.28
N ASN A 674 18.11 5.98 10.07
CA ASN A 674 16.83 5.76 10.73
C ASN A 674 17.03 5.79 12.24
N PHE A 675 16.10 6.42 12.95
CA PHE A 675 16.03 6.40 14.41
C PHE A 675 14.59 6.12 14.84
N GLY A 676 14.41 5.26 15.84
CA GLY A 676 13.12 4.99 16.45
C GLY A 676 13.22 4.81 17.96
N SER A 677 12.31 5.41 18.70
CA SER A 677 12.16 5.08 20.13
C SER A 677 11.74 3.62 20.29
N GLY A 678 12.06 3.04 21.46
CA GLY A 678 11.80 1.63 21.75
C GLY A 678 10.32 1.27 21.70
N PHE A 679 10.03 0.08 21.21
CA PHE A 679 8.68 -0.50 21.22
C PHE A 679 8.26 -0.95 22.61
N PRO A 680 6.95 -0.89 22.94
CA PRO A 680 6.43 -1.52 24.14
C PRO A 680 6.62 -3.04 24.11
N PHE A 681 6.85 -3.62 25.26
CA PHE A 681 6.82 -5.07 25.44
C PHE A 681 6.41 -5.44 26.84
N THR A 682 5.88 -6.66 27.01
CA THR A 682 5.53 -7.22 28.31
C THR A 682 6.77 -7.85 28.93
N GLN A 683 7.17 -7.38 30.09
CA GLN A 683 8.37 -7.88 30.79
C GLN A 683 8.09 -9.27 31.41
N THR A 684 9.10 -10.10 31.44
CA THR A 684 9.11 -11.35 32.23
C THR A 684 9.48 -11.01 33.66
N GLN A 685 8.63 -11.37 34.62
CA GLN A 685 8.91 -11.20 36.05
C GLN A 685 9.49 -12.45 36.72
N GLY A 686 9.21 -13.61 36.14
CA GLY A 686 9.71 -14.87 36.66
C GLY A 686 9.27 -16.07 35.85
N PHE A 687 9.59 -17.25 36.35
CA PHE A 687 9.23 -18.51 35.73
C PHE A 687 8.61 -19.43 36.81
N TYR A 688 7.75 -20.32 36.36
CA TYR A 688 7.22 -21.40 37.19
C TYR A 688 7.27 -22.72 36.43
N PRO A 689 7.40 -23.88 37.11
CA PRO A 689 7.29 -25.17 36.45
C PRO A 689 5.89 -25.34 35.87
N ASN A 690 5.77 -25.53 34.56
CA ASN A 690 4.48 -25.82 33.92
C ASN A 690 4.19 -27.31 34.04
N ILE A 691 3.59 -27.70 35.18
CA ILE A 691 3.24 -29.12 35.50
C ILE A 691 1.82 -29.35 35.02
N THR A 692 1.66 -30.20 34.01
CA THR A 692 0.35 -30.65 33.54
C THR A 692 -0.05 -31.88 34.31
N PHE A 693 -1.14 -31.81 35.08
CA PHE A 693 -1.70 -32.96 35.83
C PHE A 693 -2.64 -33.79 34.95
N ASN A 694 -2.17 -34.27 33.80
CA ASN A 694 -2.95 -35.08 32.88
C ASN A 694 -2.81 -36.59 33.18
N GLY A 695 -3.30 -37.07 34.33
CA GLY A 695 -3.39 -38.49 34.60
C GLY A 695 -2.57 -39.02 35.77
N VAL A 696 -2.73 -40.32 36.05
CA VAL A 696 -2.26 -41.01 37.25
C VAL A 696 -0.72 -41.20 37.33
N ASN A 697 0.03 -40.90 36.27
CA ASN A 697 1.48 -41.09 36.21
C ASN A 697 2.23 -39.79 35.94
N THR A 698 1.89 -38.70 36.57
CA THR A 698 2.71 -37.48 36.52
C THR A 698 3.96 -37.68 37.35
N ASP A 699 5.02 -38.13 36.70
CA ASP A 699 6.36 -38.12 37.31
C ASP A 699 6.88 -36.67 37.31
N PHE A 700 6.78 -36.06 38.47
CA PHE A 700 7.27 -34.74 38.80
C PHE A 700 8.76 -34.53 38.43
N LEU A 701 9.54 -35.59 38.43
CA LEU A 701 10.98 -35.55 38.11
C LEU A 701 11.27 -35.62 36.60
N SER A 702 10.41 -36.21 35.81
CA SER A 702 10.60 -36.42 34.38
C SER A 702 9.94 -35.32 33.50
N GLN A 703 9.00 -34.54 34.03
CA GLN A 703 8.29 -33.49 33.34
C GLN A 703 8.87 -32.07 33.55
N ASN A 704 10.07 -31.95 34.06
CA ASN A 704 10.74 -30.67 34.33
C ASN A 704 11.15 -29.88 33.07
N GLY A 705 10.58 -30.17 31.89
CA GLY A 705 11.05 -29.63 30.63
C GLY A 705 10.40 -28.32 30.16
N SER A 706 9.24 -27.95 30.72
CA SER A 706 8.54 -26.72 30.29
C SER A 706 8.44 -25.70 31.42
N LEU A 707 8.93 -24.50 31.14
CA LEU A 707 8.79 -23.36 32.05
C LEU A 707 7.62 -22.49 31.60
N GLY A 708 6.69 -22.25 32.53
CA GLY A 708 5.68 -21.20 32.40
C GLY A 708 6.29 -19.86 32.74
N ILE A 709 5.83 -18.80 32.09
CA ILE A 709 6.32 -17.43 32.23
C ILE A 709 5.34 -16.65 33.11
N VAL A 710 5.85 -16.03 34.18
CA VAL A 710 5.13 -15.00 34.93
C VAL A 710 5.35 -13.66 34.23
N TYR A 711 4.31 -13.14 33.63
CA TYR A 711 4.37 -11.85 32.94
C TYR A 711 4.14 -10.69 33.90
N GLY A 712 4.84 -9.58 33.66
CA GLY A 712 4.53 -8.30 34.24
C GLY A 712 3.30 -7.65 33.59
N GLU A 713 3.08 -6.40 33.93
CA GLU A 713 2.01 -5.60 33.34
C GLU A 713 2.16 -5.51 31.81
N PHE A 714 1.03 -5.61 31.12
CA PHE A 714 0.99 -5.73 29.65
C PHE A 714 1.56 -4.50 28.97
N ASN A 715 2.63 -4.70 28.17
CA ASN A 715 3.32 -3.68 27.36
C ASN A 715 3.82 -2.44 28.12
N GLN A 716 4.12 -2.55 29.42
CA GLN A 716 4.66 -1.44 30.23
C GLN A 716 6.18 -1.25 30.06
N GLY A 717 6.91 -2.27 29.63
CA GLY A 717 8.33 -2.14 29.32
C GLY A 717 8.54 -1.44 27.99
N ARG A 718 9.73 -0.85 27.80
CA ARG A 718 10.15 -0.27 26.52
C ARG A 718 11.51 -0.87 26.10
N LEU A 719 11.60 -1.33 24.86
CA LEU A 719 12.89 -1.76 24.27
C LEU A 719 13.81 -0.55 24.16
N PRO A 720 15.13 -0.76 24.12
CA PRO A 720 16.08 0.30 23.77
C PRO A 720 15.79 0.95 22.43
N THR A 721 16.31 2.16 22.25
CA THR A 721 16.17 2.91 21.00
C THR A 721 16.84 2.17 19.84
N TYR A 722 16.18 2.15 18.71
CA TYR A 722 16.70 1.66 17.45
C TYR A 722 17.35 2.79 16.66
N HIS A 723 18.53 2.58 16.09
CA HIS A 723 19.03 3.43 15.00
C HIS A 723 20.00 2.67 14.10
N ARG A 724 20.04 3.06 12.82
CA ARG A 724 20.86 2.42 11.80
C ARG A 724 21.27 3.41 10.73
N LEU A 725 22.49 3.30 10.26
CA LEU A 725 23.00 3.98 9.07
C LEU A 725 23.29 2.96 7.99
N ASP A 726 22.68 3.17 6.83
CA ASP A 726 22.96 2.43 5.61
C ASP A 726 23.59 3.37 4.58
N VAL A 727 24.57 2.88 3.82
CA VAL A 727 25.26 3.67 2.79
C VAL A 727 25.37 2.84 1.52
N SER A 728 25.21 3.46 0.36
CA SER A 728 25.47 2.80 -0.92
C SER A 728 26.23 3.71 -1.88
N LEU A 729 27.09 3.09 -2.70
CA LEU A 729 27.81 3.72 -3.80
C LEU A 729 27.48 3.00 -5.09
N LYS A 730 26.81 3.69 -5.99
CA LYS A 730 26.42 3.17 -7.29
C LYS A 730 27.30 3.78 -8.39
N HIS A 731 27.72 2.95 -9.35
CA HIS A 731 28.38 3.37 -10.58
C HIS A 731 27.65 2.79 -11.79
N THR A 732 27.29 3.66 -12.73
CA THR A 732 26.64 3.27 -13.99
C THR A 732 27.68 3.37 -15.11
N TRP A 733 27.91 2.27 -15.79
CA TRP A 733 28.81 2.16 -16.94
C TRP A 733 27.96 1.99 -18.22
N ALA A 734 27.96 2.98 -19.09
CA ALA A 734 27.36 2.88 -20.41
C ALA A 734 28.21 1.97 -21.31
N ILE A 735 27.70 0.78 -21.66
CA ILE A 735 28.33 -0.17 -22.58
C ILE A 735 28.08 0.27 -24.03
N SER A 736 26.85 0.73 -24.30
CA SER A 736 26.40 1.22 -25.61
C SER A 736 25.27 2.25 -25.41
N ASP A 737 24.81 2.87 -26.48
CA ASP A 737 23.64 3.77 -26.45
C ASP A 737 22.36 3.12 -25.92
N ARG A 738 22.34 1.80 -25.77
CA ARG A 738 21.16 1.03 -25.36
C ARG A 738 21.40 0.06 -24.23
N SER A 739 22.63 -0.03 -23.73
CA SER A 739 22.99 -1.00 -22.70
C SER A 739 23.86 -0.34 -21.64
N GLU A 740 23.47 -0.54 -20.39
CA GLU A 740 24.13 0.00 -19.21
C GLU A 740 24.39 -1.11 -18.21
N LEU A 741 25.52 -1.04 -17.51
CA LEU A 741 25.88 -1.92 -16.42
C LEU A 741 26.00 -1.09 -15.14
N ASP A 742 25.15 -1.39 -14.19
CA ASP A 742 25.15 -0.78 -12.87
C ASP A 742 25.89 -1.66 -11.88
N PHE A 743 26.85 -1.09 -11.16
CA PHE A 743 27.48 -1.67 -9.98
C PHE A 743 26.97 -0.92 -8.75
N ASN A 744 26.43 -1.62 -7.79
CA ASN A 744 25.91 -1.04 -6.55
C ASN A 744 26.53 -1.72 -5.34
N PHE A 745 27.50 -1.07 -4.72
CA PHE A 745 28.03 -1.47 -3.44
C PHE A 745 27.21 -0.87 -2.32
N SER A 746 26.71 -1.68 -1.40
CA SER A 746 25.95 -1.23 -0.24
C SER A 746 26.47 -1.80 1.06
N LEU A 747 26.30 -1.03 2.12
CA LEU A 747 26.69 -1.38 3.47
C LEU A 747 25.52 -1.07 4.41
N SER A 748 24.84 -2.11 4.84
CA SER A 748 23.74 -1.97 5.81
C SER A 748 24.28 -2.01 7.23
N ASN A 749 23.67 -1.23 8.14
CA ASN A 749 24.10 -1.11 9.53
C ASN A 749 25.60 -0.77 9.66
N MET A 750 26.03 0.30 9.00
CA MET A 750 27.44 0.66 8.79
C MET A 750 28.29 0.68 10.07
N TYR A 751 27.72 1.06 11.21
CA TYR A 751 28.44 1.09 12.50
C TYR A 751 28.14 -0.13 13.38
N ASN A 752 27.56 -1.20 12.77
CA ASN A 752 27.32 -2.50 13.40
C ASN A 752 26.62 -2.43 14.76
N ARG A 753 25.58 -1.56 14.86
CA ARG A 753 24.82 -1.47 16.09
C ARG A 753 23.99 -2.72 16.30
N GLU A 754 24.06 -3.24 17.50
CA GLU A 754 23.19 -4.32 17.97
C GLU A 754 21.81 -3.77 18.32
N ASN A 755 20.93 -3.65 17.33
CA ASN A 755 19.52 -3.29 17.52
C ASN A 755 18.76 -4.54 17.99
N ILE A 756 17.97 -4.42 19.04
CA ILE A 756 17.14 -5.54 19.52
C ILE A 756 16.05 -5.83 18.51
N PHE A 757 15.86 -7.10 18.21
CA PHE A 757 14.73 -7.62 17.48
C PHE A 757 13.63 -8.09 18.44
N TYR A 758 13.96 -9.06 19.31
CA TYR A 758 13.11 -9.53 20.41
C TYR A 758 13.93 -10.14 21.54
N PHE A 759 13.27 -10.45 22.66
CA PHE A 759 13.84 -11.26 23.71
C PHE A 759 13.29 -12.69 23.64
N ASP A 760 14.17 -13.67 23.52
CA ASP A 760 13.82 -15.07 23.81
C ASP A 760 13.59 -15.20 25.31
N ARG A 761 12.33 -15.29 25.69
CA ARG A 761 11.91 -15.26 27.11
C ARG A 761 12.29 -16.53 27.84
N VAL A 762 12.28 -17.66 27.15
CA VAL A 762 12.60 -18.97 27.73
C VAL A 762 14.12 -19.11 28.00
N ARG A 763 14.92 -18.71 27.03
CA ARG A 763 16.39 -18.75 27.14
C ARG A 763 16.98 -17.52 27.83
N PHE A 764 16.14 -16.51 28.07
CA PHE A 764 16.54 -15.22 28.62
C PHE A 764 17.67 -14.53 27.80
N THR A 765 17.59 -14.69 26.49
CA THR A 765 18.59 -14.17 25.56
C THR A 765 18.03 -13.09 24.67
N ARG A 766 18.88 -12.14 24.34
CA ARG A 766 18.58 -11.06 23.41
C ARG A 766 18.84 -11.55 21.98
N VAL A 767 17.84 -11.41 21.10
CA VAL A 767 18.00 -11.63 19.67
C VAL A 767 18.09 -10.27 18.96
N ASN A 768 19.15 -10.06 18.20
CA ASN A 768 19.41 -8.80 17.53
C ASN A 768 18.90 -8.84 16.08
N GLN A 769 18.64 -7.64 15.53
CA GLN A 769 18.46 -7.37 14.11
C GLN A 769 19.75 -7.70 13.34
N LEU A 770 19.71 -7.59 12.02
CA LEU A 770 20.85 -7.87 11.17
C LEU A 770 22.07 -6.99 11.53
N PRO A 771 23.27 -7.59 11.65
CA PRO A 771 24.51 -6.86 11.88
C PRO A 771 24.93 -6.08 10.63
N ILE A 772 26.16 -5.61 10.58
CA ILE A 772 26.74 -5.02 9.37
C ILE A 772 26.71 -6.03 8.22
N LEU A 773 26.12 -5.65 7.08
CA LEU A 773 26.02 -6.51 5.88
C LEU A 773 26.51 -5.75 4.65
N PRO A 774 27.74 -6.01 4.16
CA PRO A 774 28.20 -5.54 2.87
C PRO A 774 27.54 -6.33 1.73
N SER A 775 27.19 -5.67 0.65
CA SER A 775 26.61 -6.30 -0.54
C SER A 775 27.08 -5.61 -1.81
N LEU A 776 27.27 -6.37 -2.87
CA LEU A 776 27.55 -5.87 -4.22
C LEU A 776 26.48 -6.39 -5.18
N GLY A 777 25.68 -5.50 -5.72
CA GLY A 777 24.74 -5.80 -6.79
C GLY A 777 25.31 -5.42 -8.15
N VAL A 778 25.00 -6.23 -9.16
CA VAL A 778 25.32 -5.94 -10.56
C VAL A 778 24.05 -6.07 -11.39
N THR A 779 23.73 -5.05 -12.18
CA THR A 779 22.52 -5.04 -13.01
C THR A 779 22.87 -4.64 -14.43
N LEU A 780 22.54 -5.46 -15.41
CA LEU A 780 22.61 -5.18 -16.85
C LEU A 780 21.25 -4.74 -17.37
N SER A 781 21.18 -3.56 -17.99
CA SER A 781 20.02 -3.05 -18.72
C SER A 781 20.30 -3.05 -20.22
N PHE A 782 19.30 -3.45 -21.08
CA PHE A 782 19.49 -3.54 -22.54
C PHE A 782 18.21 -3.24 -23.34
#